data_ccf1482d59b0515054210d4f83f90cc4
#
_entry.id   ccf1482d59b0515054210d4f83f90cc4
#
_cell.length_a   1.000
_cell.length_b   1.000
_cell.length_c   1.000
_cell.angle_alpha   90.00
_cell.angle_beta   90.00
_cell.angle_gamma   90.00
#
_symmetry.space_group_name_H-M   'P 1'
#
loop_
_entity.id
_entity.type
_entity.pdbx_description
1 polymer ?
#
loop_
_entity_poly.entity_id
_entity_poly.type
_entity_poly.pdbx_seq_one_letter_code
_entity_poly.pdbx_strand_id
1 'polypeptide(L)'
;MRIAYLLHFLTFIMMILIPGQQSAGQKASRAERVAVSKMEKWVSPLFEGAIPKQFIIDSLKVDEENREINIWFPVAASYIPVREETVTSLENSVRSALGRKFTGYRINMISNGFSLESLVPNYFRNTMPVDDNRIIPGAEDPPVLIRRVNAVSPEKGLGGKHIALWHSHGYYFDMPLDRWEWQRAKLFGSVEDMSVMAYVLPYLTPMLENAGAVVLLPRERDIQVNEVIVDNDISTGASGFVLQIPGEPENAGRGFLLKDTLFNGDNPFMAGTSLKISSGSALYVPEIPERGWYGVSVSYPRVPDYKGKATVRVTHTGGVSEFIVDQSIGGGTWLWLGTFHFGTGADPLKGSVTISGMDGSAALLDAVRFGGGMGNVARRPAESMISNQWSLNAGSQQATADSLPSAPREYSWKLSGKPRFLEGARYWLQYAGMPDSLVYTPNKGRNDYNDDYMSRAEWVNYLLRRPDTTVSGGLGIPVDLSFAFHTDAGVTPDDSIIGTLGIYSTITNGGLFPDGTSRLASRDFTDIVQTQIVEDIRALFNPDWTRRAMWDRSYYEARKPDVPAMLLELLSHQNMADQRYGFDPGFRFHVSRAIYKGILRYLADAGGREYVVQPLPVSHLAIEPVEGRRVSIRWQPVTDPLESTADPVSYRVYMRSGDDGFDNGTPVSGTTFVTELPDYNIVYSFRVTAVNDGGESFPSEELSVAVNPASDDIVLIVNGFDRVSGPAWFDRDGMAGVAWWDDRGVADRYNFISTGDQYDFERTSPWTDDDNAGWGASYSNDEGRIIPGNTFDFTRVHGESVIAAGKSFFSVSDEVFTGNDFDLSRWCVVDLLFGEEKTTTSAYWPDRKDFRIYTPEFLRTLERMQKASLPVFMSGSYPGTDLVMTNDTSVASLVKKTLHFMPRTGHAVRTGSVAATDKAAPAFTGRFEFNTGITDKIYAAESPDAIEPAGRQSVTAFRYLENNTSAAVMYTGDVRSFVMGFPFETIISRKERDELMKQILDFLLK
;
A
#
# COMPACT_ATOMS: atom_id res chain seq x y z
N MET A 1 21.08 -22.16 -16.88
CA MET A 1 21.33 -21.00 -15.98
C MET A 1 22.49 -21.22 -14.99
N ARG A 2 22.67 -22.36 -14.31
CA ARG A 2 23.87 -22.62 -13.47
C ARG A 2 25.24 -22.47 -14.19
N ILE A 3 25.31 -22.77 -15.45
CA ILE A 3 26.56 -22.60 -16.25
C ILE A 3 26.78 -21.12 -16.61
N ALA A 4 25.74 -20.34 -16.84
CA ALA A 4 25.84 -18.88 -17.09
C ALA A 4 26.22 -18.10 -15.83
N TYR A 5 25.66 -18.47 -14.67
CA TYR A 5 26.04 -17.87 -13.37
C TYR A 5 27.47 -18.25 -12.96
N LEU A 6 27.90 -19.47 -13.21
CA LEU A 6 29.28 -19.89 -12.96
C LEU A 6 30.28 -19.18 -13.89
N LEU A 7 29.90 -18.93 -15.15
CA LEU A 7 30.72 -18.11 -16.06
C LEU A 7 30.73 -16.63 -15.69
N HIS A 8 29.62 -16.06 -15.22
CA HIS A 8 29.60 -14.67 -14.72
C HIS A 8 30.36 -14.54 -13.40
N PHE A 9 30.30 -15.54 -12.52
CA PHE A 9 31.06 -15.55 -11.28
C PHE A 9 32.56 -15.74 -11.52
N LEU A 10 32.95 -16.57 -12.51
CA LEU A 10 34.35 -16.75 -12.94
C LEU A 10 34.86 -15.53 -13.74
N THR A 11 34.03 -14.87 -14.54
CA THR A 11 34.40 -13.61 -15.20
C THR A 11 34.52 -12.46 -14.19
N PHE A 12 33.75 -12.46 -13.13
CA PHE A 12 33.83 -11.49 -12.04
C PHE A 12 35.09 -11.70 -11.18
N ILE A 13 35.52 -12.95 -10.94
CA ILE A 13 36.82 -13.27 -10.28
C ILE A 13 38.00 -12.94 -11.17
N MET A 14 37.86 -13.00 -12.49
CA MET A 14 38.94 -12.63 -13.42
C MET A 14 39.08 -11.12 -13.63
N MET A 15 38.01 -10.31 -13.38
CA MET A 15 38.11 -8.84 -13.37
C MET A 15 38.67 -8.25 -12.07
N ILE A 16 38.77 -9.02 -10.99
CA ILE A 16 39.41 -8.59 -9.74
C ILE A 16 40.93 -8.76 -9.74
N LEU A 17 41.50 -9.36 -10.77
CA LEU A 17 42.95 -9.55 -10.95
C LEU A 17 43.54 -8.70 -12.11
N ILE A 18 43.03 -7.48 -12.31
CA ILE A 18 43.81 -6.47 -13.02
C ILE A 18 44.62 -5.73 -11.96
N PRO A 19 45.92 -5.95 -11.84
CA PRO A 19 46.74 -5.08 -11.01
C PRO A 19 46.63 -3.69 -11.64
N GLY A 20 46.17 -2.70 -10.87
CA GLY A 20 46.20 -1.32 -11.29
C GLY A 20 47.60 -1.04 -11.90
N GLN A 21 47.65 -0.46 -13.10
CA GLN A 21 48.90 0.00 -13.68
C GLN A 21 49.51 1.00 -12.68
N GLN A 22 50.40 0.46 -11.88
CA GLN A 22 51.36 1.35 -11.19
C GLN A 22 52.13 2.11 -12.27
N SER A 23 51.92 3.41 -12.32
CA SER A 23 52.79 4.30 -13.04
C SER A 23 54.24 4.02 -12.55
N ALA A 24 55.04 3.44 -13.40
CA ALA A 24 56.45 3.18 -13.12
C ALA A 24 57.14 4.45 -12.72
N GLY A 25 57.60 4.55 -11.46
CA GLY A 25 58.58 5.53 -11.18
C GLY A 25 58.80 6.14 -9.78
N GLN A 26 57.95 5.95 -8.81
CA GLN A 26 58.32 6.42 -7.45
C GLN A 26 58.43 5.24 -6.48
N LYS A 27 59.65 4.96 -5.98
CA LYS A 27 59.84 4.02 -4.85
C LYS A 27 59.14 4.58 -3.61
N ALA A 28 58.27 3.79 -2.99
CA ALA A 28 57.59 4.14 -1.75
C ALA A 28 58.58 4.72 -0.72
N SER A 29 58.19 5.83 -0.06
CA SER A 29 59.04 6.50 0.95
C SER A 29 59.30 5.57 2.13
N ARG A 30 60.32 5.87 2.96
CA ARG A 30 60.54 5.12 4.20
C ARG A 30 59.38 5.27 5.14
N ALA A 31 58.73 6.41 5.20
CA ALA A 31 57.58 6.68 6.03
C ALA A 31 56.38 5.86 5.57
N GLU A 32 56.13 5.79 4.28
CA GLU A 32 55.04 5.01 3.66
C GLU A 32 55.21 3.50 3.95
N ARG A 33 56.40 2.93 3.73
CA ARG A 33 56.66 1.52 4.09
C ARG A 33 56.43 1.22 5.57
N VAL A 34 56.76 2.14 6.46
CA VAL A 34 56.48 1.99 7.90
C VAL A 34 54.98 2.08 8.22
N ALA A 35 54.28 3.00 7.57
CA ALA A 35 52.84 3.12 7.73
C ALA A 35 52.09 1.88 7.24
N VAL A 36 52.40 1.41 6.03
CA VAL A 36 51.84 0.18 5.44
C VAL A 36 52.06 -1.01 6.38
N SER A 37 53.30 -1.25 6.81
CA SER A 37 53.62 -2.39 7.71
C SER A 37 52.91 -2.35 9.05
N LYS A 38 52.52 -1.16 9.52
CA LYS A 38 51.72 -1.00 10.74
C LYS A 38 50.24 -1.28 10.48
N MET A 39 49.70 -0.86 9.33
CA MET A 39 48.33 -1.03 8.96
C MET A 39 48.02 -2.46 8.46
N GLU A 40 49.01 -3.23 7.98
CA GLU A 40 48.82 -4.63 7.60
C GLU A 40 48.29 -5.52 8.74
N LYS A 41 48.55 -5.13 10.00
CA LYS A 41 48.09 -5.83 11.21
C LYS A 41 46.87 -5.18 11.84
N TRP A 42 46.37 -4.13 11.24
CA TRP A 42 45.22 -3.39 11.78
C TRP A 42 43.92 -4.07 11.37
N VAL A 43 42.98 -4.21 12.32
CA VAL A 43 41.63 -4.73 12.12
C VAL A 43 40.68 -3.63 12.52
N SER A 44 39.74 -3.30 11.70
CA SER A 44 38.73 -2.28 11.97
C SER A 44 37.83 -2.69 13.13
N PRO A 45 37.66 -1.87 14.19
CA PRO A 45 36.74 -2.17 15.28
C PRO A 45 35.26 -1.99 14.93
N LEU A 46 34.92 -1.46 13.76
CA LEU A 46 33.57 -0.98 13.41
C LEU A 46 32.72 -1.97 12.60
N PHE A 47 33.23 -3.19 12.36
CA PHE A 47 32.63 -4.11 11.39
C PHE A 47 32.21 -5.45 11.99
N GLU A 48 31.84 -5.48 13.26
CA GLU A 48 31.23 -6.68 13.87
C GLU A 48 29.77 -6.80 13.38
N GLY A 49 29.51 -7.76 12.50
CA GLY A 49 28.20 -8.28 12.21
C GLY A 49 27.65 -8.10 10.79
N ALA A 50 28.00 -7.10 10.02
CA ALA A 50 27.34 -6.79 8.74
C ALA A 50 28.22 -6.93 7.49
N ILE A 51 29.54 -7.09 7.61
CA ILE A 51 30.49 -7.15 6.48
C ILE A 51 31.63 -8.13 6.83
N PRO A 52 32.30 -8.78 5.85
CA PRO A 52 33.31 -9.80 6.12
C PRO A 52 34.33 -9.37 7.17
N LYS A 53 34.67 -10.26 8.07
CA LYS A 53 35.48 -10.06 9.31
C LYS A 53 36.88 -9.46 9.14
N GLN A 54 37.29 -9.02 7.95
CA GLN A 54 38.59 -8.42 7.70
C GLN A 54 38.46 -7.29 6.70
N PHE A 55 38.45 -6.04 7.15
CA PHE A 55 38.76 -4.89 6.29
C PHE A 55 40.26 -4.74 6.20
N ILE A 56 40.78 -5.17 5.08
CA ILE A 56 42.14 -4.84 4.63
C ILE A 56 42.04 -3.50 3.91
N ILE A 57 42.89 -2.55 4.25
CA ILE A 57 42.99 -1.31 3.47
C ILE A 57 43.49 -1.65 2.08
N ASP A 58 42.89 -1.04 1.03
CA ASP A 58 43.29 -1.25 -0.35
C ASP A 58 44.68 -0.66 -0.62
N SER A 59 44.92 0.55 -0.13
CA SER A 59 46.19 1.22 -0.25
C SER A 59 46.37 2.32 0.78
N LEU A 60 47.64 2.75 0.93
CA LEU A 60 48.01 3.86 1.80
C LEU A 60 49.17 4.65 1.14
N LYS A 61 49.05 5.97 1.18
CA LYS A 61 50.11 6.88 0.70
C LYS A 61 50.44 7.91 1.78
N VAL A 62 51.73 8.19 1.99
CA VAL A 62 52.19 9.22 2.93
C VAL A 62 52.78 10.38 2.17
N ASP A 63 52.23 11.55 2.37
CA ASP A 63 52.79 12.81 1.95
C ASP A 63 53.55 13.43 3.14
N GLU A 64 54.90 13.32 3.10
CA GLU A 64 55.78 13.82 4.17
C GLU A 64 55.89 15.34 4.14
N GLU A 65 55.72 15.96 2.97
CA GLU A 65 55.80 17.42 2.78
C GLU A 65 54.61 18.13 3.40
N ASN A 66 53.39 17.64 3.09
CA ASN A 66 52.15 18.20 3.60
C ASN A 66 51.71 17.57 4.95
N ARG A 67 52.43 16.57 5.43
CA ARG A 67 52.10 15.75 6.60
C ARG A 67 50.70 15.16 6.51
N GLU A 68 50.40 14.52 5.40
CA GLU A 68 49.13 13.85 5.15
C GLU A 68 49.33 12.35 4.95
N ILE A 69 48.35 11.57 5.41
CA ILE A 69 48.24 10.14 5.16
C ILE A 69 46.90 9.90 4.51
N ASN A 70 46.95 9.47 3.25
CA ASN A 70 45.71 9.04 2.53
C ASN A 70 45.60 7.53 2.62
N ILE A 71 44.44 7.07 3.09
CA ILE A 71 44.12 5.64 3.28
C ILE A 71 42.88 5.35 2.45
N TRP A 72 43.00 4.43 1.53
CA TRP A 72 41.88 3.94 0.72
C TRP A 72 41.36 2.64 1.30
N PHE A 73 40.10 2.67 1.63
CA PHE A 73 39.31 1.51 2.08
C PHE A 73 38.60 0.87 0.90
N PRO A 74 38.26 -0.45 0.98
CA PRO A 74 37.43 -1.08 -0.01
C PRO A 74 36.10 -0.34 -0.19
N VAL A 75 35.53 -0.43 -1.38
CA VAL A 75 34.24 0.21 -1.71
C VAL A 75 33.13 -0.14 -0.71
N ALA A 76 33.20 -1.34 -0.12
CA ALA A 76 32.27 -1.79 0.90
C ALA A 76 32.22 -0.88 2.15
N ALA A 77 33.28 -0.13 2.45
CA ALA A 77 33.27 0.85 3.54
C ALA A 77 32.38 2.08 3.25
N SER A 78 32.06 2.36 1.99
CA SER A 78 31.09 3.39 1.63
C SER A 78 29.63 2.92 1.73
N TYR A 79 29.40 1.60 1.88
CA TYR A 79 28.07 0.99 1.89
C TYR A 79 27.41 0.92 3.28
N ILE A 80 28.15 1.31 4.32
CA ILE A 80 27.63 1.37 5.68
C ILE A 80 26.99 2.73 5.96
N PRO A 81 26.11 2.83 6.99
CA PRO A 81 25.62 4.10 7.48
C PRO A 81 26.76 4.84 8.23
N VAL A 82 27.44 5.74 7.56
CA VAL A 82 28.53 6.52 8.18
C VAL A 82 27.94 7.64 9.04
N ARG A 83 28.47 7.79 10.28
CA ARG A 83 28.11 8.80 11.26
C ARG A 83 29.37 9.54 11.74
N GLU A 84 29.22 10.69 12.40
CA GLU A 84 30.38 11.43 12.95
C GLU A 84 31.20 10.56 13.91
N GLU A 85 30.52 9.79 14.76
CA GLU A 85 31.16 8.86 15.70
C GLU A 85 31.90 7.74 14.96
N THR A 86 31.35 7.26 13.83
CA THR A 86 32.00 6.27 12.98
C THR A 86 33.34 6.79 12.45
N VAL A 87 33.34 8.01 11.91
CA VAL A 87 34.56 8.66 11.38
C VAL A 87 35.59 8.87 12.50
N THR A 88 35.17 9.44 13.62
CA THR A 88 36.03 9.74 14.76
C THR A 88 36.65 8.49 15.37
N SER A 89 35.85 7.45 15.55
CA SER A 89 36.31 6.17 16.13
C SER A 89 37.30 5.48 15.20
N LEU A 90 37.03 5.47 13.90
CA LEU A 90 37.92 4.90 12.90
C LEU A 90 39.24 5.66 12.80
N GLU A 91 39.19 7.01 12.78
CA GLU A 91 40.37 7.84 12.77
C GLU A 91 41.24 7.60 14.00
N ASN A 92 40.66 7.53 15.19
CA ASN A 92 41.38 7.27 16.43
C ASN A 92 42.03 5.86 16.42
N SER A 93 41.35 4.86 15.90
CA SER A 93 41.89 3.51 15.73
C SER A 93 43.08 3.49 14.77
N VAL A 94 42.95 4.15 13.62
CA VAL A 94 44.03 4.30 12.63
C VAL A 94 45.20 5.05 13.24
N ARG A 95 45.00 6.17 13.95
CA ARG A 95 46.04 6.93 14.66
C ARG A 95 46.77 6.09 15.67
N SER A 96 46.04 5.29 16.44
CA SER A 96 46.63 4.34 17.42
C SER A 96 47.53 3.31 16.74
N ALA A 97 47.07 2.73 15.63
CA ALA A 97 47.89 1.77 14.84
C ALA A 97 49.14 2.39 14.25
N LEU A 98 49.05 3.58 13.68
CA LEU A 98 50.15 4.31 13.11
C LEU A 98 51.20 4.75 14.17
N GLY A 99 50.74 5.08 15.38
CA GLY A 99 51.56 5.41 16.56
C GLY A 99 52.35 6.72 16.43
N ARG A 100 53.20 6.98 17.42
CA ARG A 100 53.87 8.28 17.67
C ARG A 100 54.65 8.88 16.47
N LYS A 101 55.14 8.07 15.55
CA LYS A 101 55.85 8.55 14.38
C LYS A 101 55.04 9.48 13.49
N PHE A 102 53.74 9.26 13.44
CA PHE A 102 52.79 10.02 12.60
C PHE A 102 51.93 11.00 13.39
N THR A 103 52.36 11.36 14.59
CA THR A 103 51.66 12.43 15.37
C THR A 103 51.70 13.72 14.61
N GLY A 104 50.54 14.40 14.46
CA GLY A 104 50.42 15.66 13.73
C GLY A 104 50.29 15.52 12.21
N TYR A 105 50.16 14.28 11.69
CA TYR A 105 49.71 14.07 10.32
C TYR A 105 48.19 14.13 10.24
N ARG A 106 47.69 14.77 9.19
CA ARG A 106 46.26 14.67 8.82
C ARG A 106 46.02 13.30 8.20
N ILE A 107 44.96 12.64 8.63
CA ILE A 107 44.57 11.33 8.08
C ILE A 107 43.31 11.54 7.24
N ASN A 108 43.42 11.24 5.95
CA ASN A 108 42.33 11.26 5.00
C ASN A 108 41.90 9.82 4.73
N MET A 109 40.69 9.47 5.16
CA MET A 109 40.10 8.15 4.98
C MET A 109 39.15 8.21 3.78
N ILE A 110 39.40 7.39 2.77
CA ILE A 110 38.74 7.47 1.47
C ILE A 110 38.11 6.10 1.13
N SER A 111 36.86 6.08 0.68
CA SER A 111 36.20 4.90 0.13
C SER A 111 35.30 5.30 -1.04
N ASN A 112 35.30 4.51 -2.12
CA ASN A 112 34.52 4.79 -3.33
C ASN A 112 34.76 6.20 -3.92
N GLY A 113 35.97 6.74 -3.78
CA GLY A 113 36.34 8.09 -4.26
C GLY A 113 35.90 9.25 -3.35
N PHE A 114 35.24 8.98 -2.24
CA PHE A 114 34.77 9.98 -1.27
C PHE A 114 35.54 9.91 0.06
N SER A 115 35.75 11.03 0.73
CA SER A 115 36.20 10.99 2.12
C SER A 115 35.07 10.40 3.00
N LEU A 116 35.42 9.69 4.10
CA LEU A 116 34.39 9.14 4.99
C LEU A 116 33.57 10.25 5.66
N GLU A 117 34.17 11.42 5.91
CA GLU A 117 33.46 12.61 6.41
C GLU A 117 32.39 13.07 5.41
N SER A 118 32.66 12.99 4.09
CA SER A 118 31.69 13.35 3.07
C SER A 118 30.57 12.34 2.92
N LEU A 119 30.74 11.11 3.44
CA LEU A 119 29.69 10.09 3.46
C LEU A 119 28.73 10.22 4.65
N VAL A 120 28.97 11.13 5.60
CA VAL A 120 28.00 11.46 6.66
C VAL A 120 26.90 12.31 6.06
N PRO A 121 25.61 11.85 6.08
CA PRO A 121 24.49 12.66 5.59
C PRO A 121 24.34 13.97 6.36
N ASN A 122 23.90 15.02 5.70
CA ASN A 122 23.68 16.32 6.36
C ASN A 122 22.77 16.20 7.61
N TYR A 123 21.71 15.44 7.55
CA TYR A 123 20.79 15.16 8.66
C TYR A 123 21.47 14.62 9.93
N PHE A 124 22.58 13.89 9.80
CA PHE A 124 23.32 13.29 10.91
C PHE A 124 24.58 14.06 11.29
N ARG A 125 24.75 15.31 10.80
CA ARG A 125 25.87 16.17 11.16
C ARG A 125 25.50 17.06 12.34
N ASN A 126 26.12 16.79 13.50
CA ASN A 126 25.91 17.56 14.72
C ASN A 126 27.05 18.56 14.95
N THR A 127 28.28 18.17 14.61
CA THR A 127 29.49 18.96 14.84
C THR A 127 30.23 19.28 13.53
N MET A 128 30.03 18.46 12.48
CA MET A 128 30.56 18.72 11.15
C MET A 128 29.71 19.79 10.45
N PRO A 129 30.33 20.65 9.62
CA PRO A 129 29.60 21.63 8.84
C PRO A 129 28.68 20.92 7.83
N VAL A 130 27.53 21.55 7.56
CA VAL A 130 26.62 21.12 6.47
C VAL A 130 27.38 21.21 5.13
N ASP A 131 27.15 20.23 4.27
CA ASP A 131 27.69 20.22 2.91
C ASP A 131 26.64 20.79 1.94
N ASP A 132 26.80 22.08 1.63
CA ASP A 132 25.86 22.81 0.77
C ASP A 132 25.81 22.25 -0.67
N ASN A 133 26.88 21.53 -1.12
CA ASN A 133 26.92 20.98 -2.48
C ASN A 133 25.88 19.87 -2.72
N ARG A 134 25.25 19.33 -1.70
CA ARG A 134 24.21 18.30 -1.80
C ARG A 134 22.80 18.81 -1.49
N ILE A 135 22.68 20.11 -1.24
CA ILE A 135 21.38 20.75 -1.07
C ILE A 135 20.88 21.18 -2.45
N ILE A 136 19.75 20.62 -2.88
CA ILE A 136 19.15 21.00 -4.14
C ILE A 136 18.53 22.39 -3.98
N PRO A 137 18.93 23.37 -4.82
CA PRO A 137 18.34 24.69 -4.79
C PRO A 137 16.84 24.61 -5.05
N GLY A 138 16.03 24.87 -4.05
CA GLY A 138 14.58 25.02 -4.24
C GLY A 138 14.26 26.24 -5.11
N ALA A 139 13.27 26.12 -5.99
CA ALA A 139 12.70 27.30 -6.61
C ALA A 139 12.04 28.17 -5.53
N GLU A 140 12.19 29.48 -5.65
CA GLU A 140 11.43 30.42 -4.81
C GLU A 140 9.95 30.30 -5.25
N ASP A 141 9.05 29.81 -4.37
CA ASP A 141 7.63 29.55 -4.61
C ASP A 141 7.34 28.63 -5.82
N PRO A 142 7.71 27.34 -5.75
CA PRO A 142 7.46 26.39 -6.84
C PRO A 142 5.94 26.19 -7.05
N PRO A 143 5.49 26.02 -8.30
CA PRO A 143 4.08 25.77 -8.56
C PRO A 143 3.65 24.43 -7.93
N VAL A 144 2.50 24.42 -7.25
CA VAL A 144 1.88 23.21 -6.73
C VAL A 144 0.82 22.73 -7.72
N LEU A 145 1.02 21.53 -8.30
CA LEU A 145 0.19 21.01 -9.38
C LEU A 145 -1.29 20.92 -8.99
N ILE A 146 -1.57 20.36 -7.82
CA ILE A 146 -2.93 20.15 -7.30
C ILE A 146 -2.97 20.45 -5.81
N ARG A 147 -4.01 21.15 -5.37
CA ARG A 147 -4.30 21.39 -3.95
C ARG A 147 -5.79 21.19 -3.67
N ARG A 148 -6.13 20.31 -2.72
CA ARG A 148 -7.50 20.18 -2.21
C ARG A 148 -7.82 21.35 -1.29
N VAL A 149 -8.96 22.02 -1.51
CA VAL A 149 -9.28 23.31 -0.84
C VAL A 149 -9.59 23.10 0.65
N ASN A 150 -10.38 22.11 1.00
CA ASN A 150 -10.84 21.87 2.37
C ASN A 150 -10.06 20.76 3.10
N ALA A 151 -8.88 20.38 2.57
CA ALA A 151 -8.01 19.44 3.25
C ALA A 151 -7.24 20.10 4.41
N VAL A 152 -6.67 19.29 5.26
CA VAL A 152 -5.66 19.74 6.22
C VAL A 152 -4.48 20.35 5.44
N SER A 153 -4.00 21.49 5.87
CA SER A 153 -2.82 22.13 5.28
C SER A 153 -1.65 21.97 6.27
N PRO A 154 -0.83 20.91 6.13
CA PRO A 154 0.22 20.64 7.08
C PRO A 154 1.40 21.60 6.88
N GLU A 155 1.64 22.47 7.83
CA GLU A 155 2.72 23.48 7.75
C GLU A 155 4.11 22.85 7.87
N LYS A 156 4.23 21.78 8.66
CA LYS A 156 5.48 21.04 8.92
C LYS A 156 5.48 19.63 8.31
N GLY A 157 4.58 19.37 7.37
CA GLY A 157 4.50 18.15 6.58
C GLY A 157 5.22 18.26 5.23
N LEU A 158 4.61 17.68 4.22
CA LEU A 158 5.09 17.63 2.83
C LEU A 158 4.34 18.60 1.90
N GLY A 159 3.71 19.63 2.44
CA GLY A 159 2.97 20.63 1.68
C GLY A 159 3.77 21.21 0.51
N GLY A 160 3.22 21.15 -0.70
CA GLY A 160 3.85 21.64 -1.93
C GLY A 160 4.95 20.75 -2.51
N LYS A 161 5.23 19.58 -1.92
CA LYS A 161 6.21 18.62 -2.44
C LYS A 161 5.60 17.71 -3.50
N HIS A 162 6.39 17.39 -4.54
CA HIS A 162 6.02 16.47 -5.62
C HIS A 162 6.94 15.25 -5.57
N ILE A 163 6.37 14.08 -5.40
CA ILE A 163 7.11 12.83 -5.21
C ILE A 163 6.78 11.87 -6.35
N ALA A 164 7.79 11.43 -7.09
CA ALA A 164 7.67 10.35 -8.06
C ALA A 164 7.90 9.02 -7.34
N LEU A 165 6.90 8.14 -7.36
CA LEU A 165 6.89 6.88 -6.61
C LEU A 165 6.39 5.76 -7.51
N TRP A 166 6.98 4.56 -7.44
CA TRP A 166 6.43 3.37 -8.10
C TRP A 166 6.67 2.09 -7.31
N HIS A 167 5.79 1.13 -7.59
CA HIS A 167 5.74 -0.19 -6.98
C HIS A 167 6.16 -1.25 -8.00
N SER A 168 7.43 -1.63 -7.95
CA SER A 168 8.03 -2.71 -8.74
C SER A 168 7.74 -2.62 -10.26
N HIS A 169 7.55 -3.73 -10.96
CA HIS A 169 7.51 -3.82 -12.42
C HIS A 169 6.09 -3.78 -13.00
N GLY A 170 5.32 -4.87 -12.84
CA GLY A 170 3.98 -5.08 -13.40
C GLY A 170 3.94 -6.12 -14.52
N TYR A 171 2.73 -6.51 -14.89
CA TYR A 171 2.46 -7.48 -15.94
C TYR A 171 2.92 -6.93 -17.29
N TYR A 172 3.74 -7.68 -18.02
CA TYR A 172 4.38 -7.21 -19.25
C TYR A 172 4.26 -8.23 -20.38
N PHE A 173 4.51 -7.77 -21.62
CA PHE A 173 4.51 -8.65 -22.79
C PHE A 173 5.94 -9.16 -23.07
N ASP A 174 6.12 -10.48 -22.92
CA ASP A 174 7.37 -11.15 -23.34
C ASP A 174 7.33 -11.41 -24.84
N MET A 175 8.11 -10.62 -25.58
CA MET A 175 8.15 -10.73 -27.04
C MET A 175 8.71 -12.06 -27.54
N PRO A 176 9.78 -12.64 -26.96
CA PRO A 176 10.27 -13.97 -27.30
C PRO A 176 9.24 -15.08 -27.11
N LEU A 177 8.46 -15.02 -26.03
CA LEU A 177 7.44 -16.01 -25.72
C LEU A 177 6.08 -15.71 -26.38
N ASP A 178 5.93 -14.52 -26.97
CA ASP A 178 4.69 -14.05 -27.59
C ASP A 178 3.49 -14.13 -26.65
N ARG A 179 3.68 -13.74 -25.38
CA ARG A 179 2.65 -13.75 -24.34
C ARG A 179 2.83 -12.66 -23.30
N TRP A 180 1.77 -12.34 -22.59
CA TRP A 180 1.80 -11.54 -21.39
C TRP A 180 2.15 -12.40 -20.18
N GLU A 181 3.01 -11.90 -19.29
CA GLU A 181 3.44 -12.62 -18.08
C GLU A 181 3.93 -11.69 -16.98
N TRP A 182 4.12 -12.23 -15.78
CA TRP A 182 4.87 -11.60 -14.71
C TRP A 182 6.37 -11.79 -14.94
N GLN A 183 7.16 -10.86 -14.46
CA GLN A 183 8.61 -10.98 -14.51
C GLN A 183 9.15 -12.04 -13.54
N ARG A 184 8.41 -12.31 -12.50
CA ARG A 184 8.76 -13.26 -11.43
C ARG A 184 7.74 -14.36 -11.32
N ALA A 185 8.19 -15.51 -10.77
CA ALA A 185 7.31 -16.61 -10.46
C ALA A 185 6.30 -16.25 -9.36
N LYS A 186 5.14 -16.85 -9.44
CA LYS A 186 4.11 -16.80 -8.39
C LYS A 186 4.51 -17.74 -7.26
N LEU A 187 4.85 -17.18 -6.09
CA LEU A 187 5.30 -17.91 -4.92
C LEU A 187 4.47 -17.54 -3.69
N PHE A 188 4.13 -18.55 -2.89
CA PHE A 188 3.40 -18.39 -1.64
C PHE A 188 2.05 -17.64 -1.78
N GLY A 189 1.42 -17.70 -2.96
CA GLY A 189 0.13 -17.08 -3.24
C GLY A 189 0.21 -15.63 -3.75
N SER A 190 1.40 -15.13 -4.08
CA SER A 190 1.58 -13.79 -4.65
C SER A 190 2.73 -13.72 -5.65
N VAL A 191 3.01 -12.54 -6.16
CA VAL A 191 4.16 -12.22 -7.01
C VAL A 191 4.76 -10.89 -6.55
N GLU A 192 6.05 -10.66 -6.80
CA GLU A 192 6.74 -9.43 -6.39
C GLU A 192 5.93 -8.17 -6.68
N ASP A 193 5.50 -8.04 -7.93
CA ASP A 193 4.82 -6.85 -8.46
C ASP A 193 3.52 -6.50 -7.75
N MET A 194 2.77 -7.51 -7.31
CA MET A 194 1.54 -7.34 -6.54
C MET A 194 1.84 -7.14 -5.05
N SER A 195 2.83 -7.84 -4.51
CA SER A 195 3.20 -7.73 -3.08
C SER A 195 3.64 -6.31 -2.72
N VAL A 196 4.47 -5.66 -3.55
CA VAL A 196 4.92 -4.28 -3.33
C VAL A 196 3.76 -3.29 -3.46
N MET A 197 2.81 -3.55 -4.36
CA MET A 197 1.61 -2.72 -4.53
C MET A 197 0.82 -2.58 -3.21
N ALA A 198 0.80 -3.63 -2.37
CA ALA A 198 0.11 -3.64 -1.08
C ALA A 198 0.76 -2.77 0.02
N TYR A 199 1.97 -2.26 -0.19
CA TYR A 199 2.56 -1.22 0.64
C TYR A 199 2.25 0.16 0.07
N VAL A 200 2.38 0.31 -1.26
CA VAL A 200 2.35 1.62 -1.91
C VAL A 200 0.94 2.18 -2.02
N LEU A 201 -0.02 1.42 -2.57
CA LEU A 201 -1.34 1.95 -2.86
C LEU A 201 -2.19 2.19 -1.60
N PRO A 202 -2.31 1.23 -0.65
CA PRO A 202 -3.18 1.43 0.51
C PRO A 202 -2.52 2.23 1.64
N TYR A 203 -1.20 2.32 1.71
CA TYR A 203 -0.51 2.93 2.86
C TYR A 203 0.42 4.07 2.49
N LEU A 204 1.51 3.83 1.76
CA LEU A 204 2.56 4.83 1.55
C LEU A 204 2.05 6.07 0.80
N THR A 205 1.32 5.86 -0.29
CA THR A 205 0.77 6.97 -1.08
C THR A 205 -0.20 7.82 -0.27
N PRO A 206 -1.21 7.25 0.43
CA PRO A 206 -2.07 8.04 1.32
C PRO A 206 -1.32 8.74 2.46
N MET A 207 -0.29 8.13 3.06
CA MET A 207 0.52 8.80 4.09
C MET A 207 1.22 10.04 3.57
N LEU A 208 1.81 9.95 2.38
CA LEU A 208 2.47 11.09 1.74
C LEU A 208 1.47 12.19 1.36
N GLU A 209 0.31 11.82 0.82
CA GLU A 209 -0.76 12.75 0.44
C GLU A 209 -1.43 13.41 1.66
N ASN A 210 -1.66 12.66 2.73
CA ASN A 210 -2.18 13.19 4.00
C ASN A 210 -1.19 14.16 4.67
N ALA A 211 0.09 14.00 4.40
CA ALA A 211 1.12 14.96 4.80
C ALA A 211 1.26 16.15 3.83
N GLY A 212 0.45 16.23 2.78
CA GLY A 212 0.36 17.36 1.84
C GLY A 212 1.17 17.22 0.56
N ALA A 213 1.80 16.08 0.28
CA ALA A 213 2.50 15.85 -0.98
C ALA A 213 1.55 15.63 -2.17
N VAL A 214 2.03 15.97 -3.35
CA VAL A 214 1.47 15.49 -4.62
C VAL A 214 2.27 14.26 -5.04
N VAL A 215 1.64 13.07 -5.01
CA VAL A 215 2.30 11.81 -5.34
C VAL A 215 1.96 11.42 -6.79
N LEU A 216 2.99 11.20 -7.58
CA LEU A 216 2.91 10.88 -9.00
C LEU A 216 3.38 9.44 -9.21
N LEU A 217 2.58 8.60 -9.87
CA LEU A 217 2.88 7.21 -10.15
C LEU A 217 2.94 6.96 -11.68
N PRO A 218 3.95 6.24 -12.18
CA PRO A 218 4.04 5.85 -13.60
C PRO A 218 3.24 4.58 -13.92
N ARG A 219 2.42 4.09 -12.97
CA ARG A 219 1.49 2.98 -13.13
C ARG A 219 0.10 3.41 -12.69
N GLU A 220 -0.95 2.74 -13.21
CA GLU A 220 -2.31 2.97 -12.73
C GLU A 220 -2.41 2.69 -11.24
N ARG A 221 -3.03 3.62 -10.51
CA ARG A 221 -3.20 3.51 -9.05
C ARG A 221 -4.63 3.15 -8.63
N ASP A 222 -5.59 3.30 -9.52
CA ASP A 222 -6.98 2.93 -9.24
C ASP A 222 -7.20 1.44 -9.50
N ILE A 223 -7.63 0.73 -8.48
CA ILE A 223 -7.94 -0.71 -8.56
C ILE A 223 -9.33 -0.98 -9.14
N GLN A 224 -10.15 0.06 -9.41
CA GLN A 224 -11.47 -0.08 -10.02
C GLN A 224 -11.35 -0.60 -11.47
N VAL A 225 -12.02 -1.71 -11.76
CA VAL A 225 -12.00 -2.35 -13.09
C VAL A 225 -12.90 -1.66 -14.12
N ASN A 226 -13.90 -0.93 -13.66
CA ASN A 226 -14.72 -0.09 -14.53
C ASN A 226 -13.99 1.23 -14.83
N GLU A 227 -14.21 1.75 -16.04
CA GLU A 227 -13.71 3.05 -16.45
C GLU A 227 -14.78 3.79 -17.24
N VAL A 228 -14.99 5.06 -16.91
CA VAL A 228 -15.86 5.96 -17.66
C VAL A 228 -15.08 7.23 -17.99
N ILE A 229 -15.09 7.61 -19.26
CA ILE A 229 -14.47 8.86 -19.72
C ILE A 229 -15.52 9.77 -20.29
N VAL A 230 -15.51 11.01 -19.83
CA VAL A 230 -16.30 12.10 -20.38
C VAL A 230 -15.36 13.09 -21.05
N ASP A 231 -15.53 13.29 -22.35
CA ASP A 231 -14.63 14.03 -23.22
C ASP A 231 -15.40 15.12 -23.97
N ASN A 232 -14.74 16.25 -24.27
CA ASN A 232 -15.36 17.34 -25.01
C ASN A 232 -15.69 16.96 -26.47
N ASP A 233 -15.05 15.97 -27.05
CA ASP A 233 -15.28 15.46 -28.40
C ASP A 233 -16.42 14.44 -28.48
N ILE A 234 -16.88 13.91 -27.34
CA ILE A 234 -17.92 12.87 -27.26
C ILE A 234 -18.99 13.32 -26.27
N SER A 235 -20.20 13.60 -26.78
CA SER A 235 -21.36 13.84 -25.92
C SER A 235 -22.50 12.89 -26.30
N THR A 236 -23.02 12.10 -25.36
CA THR A 236 -24.09 11.14 -25.59
C THR A 236 -25.14 11.20 -24.47
N GLY A 237 -26.36 11.61 -24.83
CA GLY A 237 -27.52 11.47 -23.92
C GLY A 237 -27.52 12.40 -22.70
N ALA A 238 -27.94 11.84 -21.54
CA ALA A 238 -27.94 12.52 -20.24
C ALA A 238 -26.55 12.54 -19.59
N SER A 239 -25.67 11.62 -19.98
CA SER A 239 -24.24 11.63 -19.68
C SER A 239 -23.51 12.50 -20.68
N GLY A 240 -22.39 13.09 -20.30
CA GLY A 240 -21.55 13.79 -21.25
C GLY A 240 -21.03 15.13 -20.76
N PHE A 241 -20.47 15.85 -21.71
CA PHE A 241 -19.85 17.14 -21.53
C PHE A 241 -20.85 18.30 -21.86
N VAL A 242 -20.97 19.24 -20.92
CA VAL A 242 -21.87 20.38 -21.05
C VAL A 242 -21.15 21.68 -20.73
N LEU A 243 -21.14 22.62 -21.70
CA LEU A 243 -20.61 23.95 -21.46
C LEU A 243 -21.70 24.90 -20.91
N GLN A 244 -21.36 25.61 -19.84
CA GLN A 244 -22.15 26.63 -19.18
C GLN A 244 -21.43 27.99 -19.31
N ILE A 245 -21.33 28.50 -20.54
CA ILE A 245 -20.56 29.70 -20.86
C ILE A 245 -21.41 30.71 -21.65
N PRO A 246 -21.11 32.04 -21.56
CA PRO A 246 -21.87 33.07 -22.25
C PRO A 246 -21.55 33.20 -23.75
N GLY A 247 -20.59 32.46 -24.28
CA GLY A 247 -20.13 32.51 -25.68
C GLY A 247 -19.56 31.20 -26.16
N GLU A 248 -18.90 31.20 -27.32
CA GLU A 248 -18.26 30.04 -27.90
C GLU A 248 -16.89 29.77 -27.22
N PRO A 249 -16.48 28.52 -26.99
CA PRO A 249 -15.16 28.19 -26.49
C PRO A 249 -14.09 28.39 -27.57
N GLU A 250 -12.87 28.71 -27.15
CA GLU A 250 -11.71 28.72 -28.04
C GLU A 250 -11.15 27.30 -28.19
N ASN A 251 -10.70 26.92 -29.38
CA ASN A 251 -9.93 25.70 -29.59
C ASN A 251 -8.53 25.87 -28.93
N ALA A 252 -8.18 24.99 -28.01
CA ALA A 252 -6.90 25.03 -27.32
C ALA A 252 -5.85 24.05 -27.89
N GLY A 253 -6.19 23.32 -28.94
CA GLY A 253 -5.28 22.41 -29.63
C GLY A 253 -5.66 20.94 -29.54
N ARG A 254 -4.65 20.07 -29.49
CA ARG A 254 -4.85 18.61 -29.35
C ARG A 254 -5.30 18.27 -27.96
N GLY A 255 -6.13 17.22 -27.85
CA GLY A 255 -6.65 16.67 -26.62
C GLY A 255 -6.76 15.16 -26.66
N PHE A 256 -7.35 14.62 -25.63
CA PHE A 256 -7.62 13.19 -25.46
C PHE A 256 -8.76 12.76 -26.40
N LEU A 257 -8.68 11.53 -26.87
CA LEU A 257 -9.79 10.79 -27.46
C LEU A 257 -9.61 9.31 -27.12
N LEU A 258 -10.63 8.72 -26.52
CA LEU A 258 -10.63 7.31 -26.17
C LEU A 258 -10.52 6.43 -27.42
N LYS A 259 -9.62 5.44 -27.35
CA LYS A 259 -9.51 4.34 -28.29
C LYS A 259 -9.65 3.01 -27.56
N ASP A 260 -10.45 2.12 -28.08
CA ASP A 260 -10.66 0.80 -27.50
C ASP A 260 -9.36 -0.01 -27.38
N THR A 261 -8.47 0.19 -28.34
CA THR A 261 -7.14 -0.48 -28.38
C THR A 261 -6.08 0.52 -28.83
N LEU A 262 -4.99 0.57 -28.08
CA LEU A 262 -3.79 1.34 -28.43
C LEU A 262 -2.73 0.41 -29.00
N PHE A 263 -2.23 0.77 -30.17
CA PHE A 263 -1.10 0.11 -30.83
C PHE A 263 0.21 0.87 -30.65
N ASN A 264 1.31 0.35 -31.17
CA ASN A 264 2.60 1.02 -31.15
C ASN A 264 2.51 2.42 -31.77
N GLY A 265 3.00 3.43 -31.04
CA GLY A 265 2.99 4.83 -31.47
C GLY A 265 1.66 5.58 -31.27
N ASP A 266 0.59 4.91 -30.88
CA ASP A 266 -0.66 5.57 -30.53
C ASP A 266 -0.48 6.40 -29.26
N ASN A 267 -0.95 7.65 -29.31
CA ASN A 267 -1.04 8.54 -28.17
C ASN A 267 -2.47 9.13 -28.12
N PRO A 268 -3.29 8.75 -27.13
CA PRO A 268 -4.68 9.19 -27.08
C PRO A 268 -4.82 10.72 -26.90
N PHE A 269 -3.84 11.40 -26.28
CA PHE A 269 -3.85 12.86 -26.08
C PHE A 269 -3.47 13.67 -27.33
N MET A 270 -3.19 12.98 -28.43
CA MET A 270 -2.95 13.60 -29.75
C MET A 270 -4.07 13.29 -30.73
N ALA A 271 -5.08 12.54 -30.31
CA ALA A 271 -6.15 12.04 -31.20
C ALA A 271 -7.39 12.94 -31.20
N GLY A 272 -7.70 13.62 -30.10
CA GLY A 272 -8.85 14.50 -29.92
C GLY A 272 -8.53 15.99 -29.99
N THR A 273 -9.48 16.79 -29.51
CA THR A 273 -9.41 18.27 -29.40
C THR A 273 -9.53 18.71 -27.95
N SER A 274 -9.14 19.94 -27.68
CA SER A 274 -9.27 20.54 -26.36
C SER A 274 -9.78 21.96 -26.46
N LEU A 275 -10.33 22.47 -25.37
CA LEU A 275 -11.01 23.76 -25.33
C LEU A 275 -10.39 24.70 -24.31
N LYS A 276 -10.60 26.01 -24.53
CA LYS A 276 -10.34 27.07 -23.57
C LYS A 276 -11.60 27.91 -23.38
N ILE A 277 -12.00 28.14 -22.15
CA ILE A 277 -13.10 29.00 -21.79
C ILE A 277 -12.62 30.19 -20.97
N SER A 278 -13.04 31.40 -21.36
CA SER A 278 -12.63 32.64 -20.69
C SER A 278 -13.53 32.97 -19.49
N SER A 279 -14.74 32.40 -19.40
CA SER A 279 -15.67 32.54 -18.28
C SER A 279 -16.71 31.43 -18.28
N GLY A 280 -17.39 31.23 -17.12
CA GLY A 280 -18.35 30.15 -16.96
C GLY A 280 -17.67 28.85 -16.51
N SER A 281 -18.30 27.71 -16.80
CA SER A 281 -17.81 26.38 -16.40
C SER A 281 -18.12 25.31 -17.44
N ALA A 282 -17.40 24.20 -17.33
CA ALA A 282 -17.70 22.95 -18.01
C ALA A 282 -18.14 21.90 -16.99
N LEU A 283 -19.21 21.18 -17.30
CA LEU A 283 -19.74 20.08 -16.47
C LEU A 283 -19.53 18.75 -17.22
N TYR A 284 -18.97 17.78 -16.52
CA TYR A 284 -18.73 16.41 -16.97
C TYR A 284 -19.57 15.45 -16.13
N VAL A 285 -20.52 14.73 -16.76
CA VAL A 285 -21.44 13.79 -16.10
C VAL A 285 -21.17 12.38 -16.61
N PRO A 286 -20.56 11.50 -15.79
CA PRO A 286 -20.32 10.11 -16.19
C PRO A 286 -21.60 9.28 -16.16
N GLU A 287 -21.69 8.26 -17.02
CA GLU A 287 -22.64 7.15 -16.89
C GLU A 287 -21.99 6.04 -16.03
N ILE A 288 -22.11 6.12 -14.73
CA ILE A 288 -21.51 5.17 -13.80
C ILE A 288 -22.22 3.80 -13.91
N PRO A 289 -21.51 2.72 -14.30
CA PRO A 289 -22.13 1.42 -14.53
C PRO A 289 -22.60 0.75 -13.24
N GLU A 290 -21.84 0.87 -12.18
CA GLU A 290 -22.14 0.28 -10.87
C GLU A 290 -21.76 1.28 -9.77
N ARG A 291 -22.64 1.44 -8.77
CA ARG A 291 -22.36 2.27 -7.59
C ARG A 291 -21.08 1.81 -6.89
N GLY A 292 -20.22 2.74 -6.53
CA GLY A 292 -18.97 2.38 -5.85
C GLY A 292 -17.92 3.49 -5.86
N TRP A 293 -16.70 3.09 -5.50
CA TRP A 293 -15.54 3.96 -5.43
C TRP A 293 -14.79 4.00 -6.77
N TYR A 294 -14.55 5.20 -7.27
CA TYR A 294 -13.85 5.46 -8.52
C TYR A 294 -12.80 6.55 -8.30
N GLY A 295 -11.60 6.32 -8.80
CA GLY A 295 -10.61 7.37 -8.91
C GLY A 295 -11.02 8.40 -9.96
N VAL A 296 -10.80 9.67 -9.68
CA VAL A 296 -11.07 10.75 -10.63
C VAL A 296 -9.77 11.37 -11.08
N SER A 297 -9.59 11.44 -12.40
CA SER A 297 -8.49 12.17 -13.03
C SER A 297 -9.03 13.16 -14.04
N VAL A 298 -8.36 14.31 -14.15
CA VAL A 298 -8.66 15.35 -15.14
C VAL A 298 -7.51 15.51 -16.11
N SER A 299 -7.81 15.93 -17.33
CA SER A 299 -6.82 16.35 -18.30
C SER A 299 -7.11 17.75 -18.84
N TYR A 300 -6.08 18.40 -19.37
CA TYR A 300 -6.13 19.64 -20.10
C TYR A 300 -4.95 19.74 -21.06
N PRO A 301 -5.05 20.56 -22.15
CA PRO A 301 -3.98 20.68 -23.13
C PRO A 301 -2.75 21.34 -22.56
N ARG A 302 -1.61 21.05 -23.17
CA ARG A 302 -0.38 21.77 -22.95
C ARG A 302 -0.35 23.04 -23.79
N VAL A 303 -0.47 24.19 -23.13
CA VAL A 303 -0.44 25.50 -23.78
C VAL A 303 0.78 26.26 -23.26
N PRO A 304 1.78 26.57 -24.13
CA PRO A 304 2.98 27.32 -23.74
C PRO A 304 2.63 28.67 -23.13
N ASP A 305 3.41 29.09 -22.13
CA ASP A 305 3.29 30.37 -21.42
C ASP A 305 1.93 30.62 -20.74
N TYR A 306 1.05 29.62 -20.69
CA TYR A 306 -0.20 29.70 -19.94
C TYR A 306 0.08 29.71 -18.43
N LYS A 307 -0.60 30.61 -17.68
CA LYS A 307 -0.38 30.80 -16.23
C LYS A 307 -1.67 30.74 -15.41
N GLY A 308 -2.73 30.19 -15.98
CA GLY A 308 -4.03 30.12 -15.31
C GLY A 308 -4.13 28.95 -14.34
N LYS A 309 -4.99 29.13 -13.35
CA LYS A 309 -5.42 28.06 -12.44
C LYS A 309 -6.91 27.79 -12.66
N ALA A 310 -7.29 26.54 -12.45
CA ALA A 310 -8.69 26.12 -12.51
C ALA A 310 -9.19 25.66 -11.14
N THR A 311 -10.46 25.95 -10.85
CA THR A 311 -11.21 25.30 -9.79
C THR A 311 -11.89 24.07 -10.37
N VAL A 312 -11.63 22.91 -9.75
CA VAL A 312 -12.24 21.63 -10.11
C VAL A 312 -13.09 21.15 -8.95
N ARG A 313 -14.37 20.93 -9.19
CA ARG A 313 -15.31 20.42 -8.19
C ARG A 313 -15.76 19.02 -8.57
N VAL A 314 -15.55 18.06 -7.69
CA VAL A 314 -16.03 16.70 -7.81
C VAL A 314 -17.28 16.55 -6.94
N THR A 315 -18.43 16.38 -7.56
CA THR A 315 -19.69 16.05 -6.87
C THR A 315 -19.79 14.54 -6.77
N HIS A 316 -19.98 14.03 -5.58
CA HIS A 316 -20.04 12.62 -5.24
C HIS A 316 -21.11 12.37 -4.18
N THR A 317 -21.43 11.12 -3.85
CA THR A 317 -22.53 10.82 -2.92
C THR A 317 -22.32 11.35 -1.49
N GLY A 318 -21.07 11.63 -1.10
CA GLY A 318 -20.71 12.26 0.19
C GLY A 318 -20.71 13.80 0.15
N GLY A 319 -20.96 14.44 -1.00
CA GLY A 319 -20.96 15.90 -1.13
C GLY A 319 -20.12 16.43 -2.29
N VAL A 320 -19.43 17.54 -2.06
CA VAL A 320 -18.59 18.18 -3.10
C VAL A 320 -17.19 18.39 -2.57
N SER A 321 -16.20 17.83 -3.25
CA SER A 321 -14.78 18.08 -3.00
C SER A 321 -14.23 19.07 -4.03
N GLU A 322 -13.47 20.06 -3.57
CA GLU A 322 -12.94 21.14 -4.42
C GLU A 322 -11.42 21.11 -4.46
N PHE A 323 -10.88 21.35 -5.67
CA PHE A 323 -9.45 21.37 -5.96
C PHE A 323 -9.07 22.62 -6.74
N ILE A 324 -7.87 23.11 -6.48
CA ILE A 324 -7.19 24.09 -7.32
C ILE A 324 -6.13 23.35 -8.11
N VAL A 325 -6.20 23.44 -9.44
CA VAL A 325 -5.26 22.84 -10.38
C VAL A 325 -4.50 23.96 -11.08
N ASP A 326 -3.17 23.92 -11.00
CA ASP A 326 -2.29 24.83 -11.71
C ASP A 326 -2.10 24.33 -13.15
N GLN A 327 -2.83 24.93 -14.09
CA GLN A 327 -2.83 24.52 -15.49
C GLN A 327 -1.62 25.06 -16.28
N SER A 328 -0.68 25.73 -15.61
CA SER A 328 0.60 26.14 -16.22
C SER A 328 1.58 24.99 -16.39
N ILE A 329 1.35 23.89 -15.68
CA ILE A 329 2.17 22.67 -15.66
C ILE A 329 1.27 21.43 -15.77
N GLY A 330 1.81 20.26 -16.11
CA GLY A 330 1.08 18.99 -16.07
C GLY A 330 0.09 18.74 -17.22
N GLY A 331 -0.01 19.61 -18.24
CA GLY A 331 -0.94 19.42 -19.35
C GLY A 331 -0.59 18.24 -20.26
N GLY A 332 -1.59 17.61 -20.90
CA GLY A 332 -1.47 16.51 -21.86
C GLY A 332 -1.25 15.14 -21.19
N THR A 333 -1.78 14.97 -19.99
CA THR A 333 -1.78 13.70 -19.24
C THR A 333 -2.93 13.66 -18.25
N TRP A 334 -3.14 12.47 -17.63
CA TRP A 334 -4.06 12.30 -16.52
C TRP A 334 -3.49 12.82 -15.20
N LEU A 335 -4.23 13.69 -14.52
CA LEU A 335 -3.90 14.24 -13.22
C LEU A 335 -4.90 13.74 -12.18
N TRP A 336 -4.42 12.98 -11.23
CA TRP A 336 -5.21 12.36 -10.17
C TRP A 336 -5.70 13.38 -9.16
N LEU A 337 -7.01 13.35 -8.83
CA LEU A 337 -7.64 14.19 -7.81
C LEU A 337 -7.93 13.43 -6.50
N GLY A 338 -8.29 12.16 -6.60
CA GLY A 338 -8.69 11.32 -5.45
C GLY A 338 -9.65 10.23 -5.84
N THR A 339 -10.04 9.40 -4.86
CA THR A 339 -11.07 8.38 -5.01
C THR A 339 -12.36 8.86 -4.34
N PHE A 340 -13.49 8.76 -5.06
CA PHE A 340 -14.80 9.24 -4.62
C PHE A 340 -15.87 8.17 -4.86
N HIS A 341 -16.92 8.21 -4.07
CA HIS A 341 -18.03 7.28 -4.20
C HIS A 341 -19.13 7.87 -5.08
N PHE A 342 -19.52 7.17 -6.14
CA PHE A 342 -20.54 7.61 -7.10
C PHE A 342 -21.77 6.71 -7.09
N GLY A 343 -22.94 7.30 -7.39
CA GLY A 343 -24.18 6.58 -7.64
C GLY A 343 -24.21 6.01 -9.06
N THR A 344 -25.00 4.95 -9.28
CA THR A 344 -25.20 4.35 -10.60
C THR A 344 -25.92 5.29 -11.56
N GLY A 345 -25.55 5.27 -12.85
CA GLY A 345 -26.16 6.04 -13.93
C GLY A 345 -25.62 7.46 -14.07
N ALA A 346 -26.28 8.29 -14.86
CA ALA A 346 -25.91 9.67 -15.13
C ALA A 346 -26.75 10.64 -14.25
N ASP A 347 -26.33 10.82 -13.01
CA ASP A 347 -26.92 11.75 -12.06
C ASP A 347 -25.90 12.81 -11.61
N PRO A 348 -25.97 14.06 -12.09
CA PRO A 348 -24.98 15.09 -11.77
C PRO A 348 -24.91 15.43 -10.26
N LEU A 349 -25.92 15.09 -9.48
CA LEU A 349 -25.93 15.28 -8.02
C LEU A 349 -25.24 14.16 -7.25
N LYS A 350 -25.02 13.01 -7.90
CA LYS A 350 -24.36 11.83 -7.33
C LYS A 350 -23.08 11.46 -8.03
N GLY A 351 -22.75 12.15 -9.14
CA GLY A 351 -21.52 11.91 -9.89
C GLY A 351 -21.32 12.97 -10.99
N SER A 352 -20.43 13.91 -10.78
CA SER A 352 -20.01 14.86 -11.80
C SER A 352 -18.71 15.57 -11.46
N VAL A 353 -18.06 16.16 -12.46
CA VAL A 353 -16.95 17.09 -12.29
C VAL A 353 -17.27 18.41 -12.96
N THR A 354 -17.09 19.51 -12.26
CA THR A 354 -17.23 20.88 -12.80
C THR A 354 -15.87 21.56 -12.81
N ILE A 355 -15.48 22.13 -13.96
CA ILE A 355 -14.21 22.86 -14.12
C ILE A 355 -14.50 24.30 -14.53
N SER A 356 -13.89 25.27 -13.84
CA SER A 356 -13.96 26.70 -14.12
C SER A 356 -12.62 27.40 -13.90
N GLY A 357 -12.43 28.56 -14.56
CA GLY A 357 -11.24 29.36 -14.30
C GLY A 357 -11.26 29.97 -12.88
N MET A 358 -10.11 30.06 -12.26
CA MET A 358 -9.94 30.67 -10.94
C MET A 358 -9.51 32.13 -11.08
N ASP A 359 -10.04 33.01 -10.22
CA ASP A 359 -9.66 34.45 -10.13
C ASP A 359 -9.68 35.21 -11.46
N GLY A 360 -10.65 34.88 -12.33
CA GLY A 360 -10.77 35.50 -13.65
C GLY A 360 -9.82 34.92 -14.70
N SER A 361 -9.06 33.90 -14.40
CA SER A 361 -8.30 33.13 -15.38
C SER A 361 -9.25 32.37 -16.32
N ALA A 362 -8.82 32.16 -17.54
CA ALA A 362 -9.47 31.18 -18.40
C ALA A 362 -9.30 29.76 -17.81
N ALA A 363 -10.12 28.81 -18.23
CA ALA A 363 -9.86 27.38 -17.93
C ALA A 363 -9.53 26.62 -19.21
N LEU A 364 -8.55 25.74 -19.14
CA LEU A 364 -8.23 24.75 -20.18
C LEU A 364 -9.01 23.46 -19.87
N LEU A 365 -9.65 22.89 -20.88
CA LEU A 365 -10.57 21.77 -20.78
C LEU A 365 -10.19 20.67 -21.77
N ASP A 366 -10.35 19.43 -21.35
CA ASP A 366 -10.17 18.23 -22.17
C ASP A 366 -11.09 17.14 -21.63
N ALA A 367 -10.58 16.01 -21.17
CA ALA A 367 -11.36 14.90 -20.67
C ALA A 367 -11.30 14.76 -19.14
N VAL A 368 -12.31 14.08 -18.58
CA VAL A 368 -12.35 13.61 -17.19
C VAL A 368 -12.56 12.11 -17.18
N ARG A 369 -11.73 11.41 -16.40
CA ARG A 369 -11.74 9.96 -16.26
C ARG A 369 -12.21 9.57 -14.86
N PHE A 370 -13.07 8.55 -14.79
CA PHE A 370 -13.61 7.92 -13.58
C PHE A 370 -13.27 6.42 -13.61
N GLY A 371 -12.47 5.96 -12.67
CA GLY A 371 -12.06 4.56 -12.56
C GLY A 371 -10.76 4.20 -13.28
N GLY A 372 -10.21 3.02 -12.95
CA GLY A 372 -8.93 2.53 -13.46
C GLY A 372 -9.02 1.80 -14.79
N GLY A 373 -10.02 0.94 -14.95
CA GLY A 373 -10.30 0.21 -16.18
C GLY A 373 -9.41 -0.99 -16.44
N MET A 374 -9.66 -1.59 -17.61
CA MET A 374 -8.89 -2.70 -18.15
C MET A 374 -7.72 -2.20 -19.00
N GLY A 375 -6.64 -2.98 -19.07
CA GLY A 375 -5.54 -2.69 -19.98
C GLY A 375 -5.98 -2.72 -21.43
N ASN A 376 -5.64 -1.68 -22.19
CA ASN A 376 -6.05 -1.52 -23.60
C ASN A 376 -4.87 -1.33 -24.57
N VAL A 377 -3.64 -1.55 -24.11
CA VAL A 377 -2.45 -1.50 -24.97
C VAL A 377 -2.19 -2.89 -25.55
N ALA A 378 -2.31 -3.02 -26.89
CA ALA A 378 -2.05 -4.28 -27.57
C ALA A 378 -0.57 -4.43 -27.92
N ARG A 379 -0.04 -5.65 -27.77
CA ARG A 379 1.35 -5.99 -28.05
C ARG A 379 1.46 -7.20 -28.98
N ARG A 380 2.56 -7.26 -29.72
CA ARG A 380 3.01 -8.40 -30.51
C ARG A 380 4.53 -8.38 -30.62
N PRO A 381 5.20 -9.50 -30.99
CA PRO A 381 6.63 -9.51 -31.25
C PRO A 381 7.05 -8.47 -32.29
N ALA A 382 8.24 -7.90 -32.14
CA ALA A 382 8.77 -6.95 -33.09
C ALA A 382 9.01 -7.60 -34.48
N GLU A 383 8.79 -6.86 -35.56
CA GLU A 383 8.97 -7.38 -36.94
C GLU A 383 10.37 -7.90 -37.19
N SER A 384 11.39 -7.32 -36.58
CA SER A 384 12.77 -7.83 -36.65
C SER A 384 12.96 -9.20 -36.02
N MET A 385 12.17 -9.55 -35.01
CA MET A 385 12.18 -10.90 -34.41
C MET A 385 11.44 -11.91 -35.29
N ILE A 386 10.36 -11.48 -35.90
CA ILE A 386 9.58 -12.28 -36.86
C ILE A 386 10.46 -12.63 -38.06
N SER A 387 11.19 -11.65 -38.62
CA SER A 387 12.06 -11.87 -39.80
C SER A 387 13.30 -12.73 -39.50
N ASN A 388 13.86 -12.63 -38.28
CA ASN A 388 15.04 -13.43 -37.90
C ASN A 388 14.72 -14.92 -37.69
N GLN A 389 13.52 -15.27 -37.22
CA GLN A 389 13.09 -16.68 -37.17
C GLN A 389 13.00 -17.31 -38.56
N TRP A 390 12.62 -16.53 -39.58
CA TRP A 390 12.65 -16.99 -40.96
C TRP A 390 14.08 -17.30 -41.46
N SER A 391 15.06 -16.47 -41.15
CA SER A 391 16.44 -16.67 -41.56
C SER A 391 17.13 -17.83 -40.80
N LEU A 392 16.80 -18.09 -39.56
CA LEU A 392 17.34 -19.23 -38.81
C LEU A 392 16.72 -20.56 -39.29
N ASN A 393 15.43 -20.59 -39.60
CA ASN A 393 14.76 -21.74 -40.16
C ASN A 393 15.18 -22.03 -41.62
N ALA A 394 15.52 -21.00 -42.39
CA ALA A 394 16.05 -21.14 -43.76
C ALA A 394 17.51 -21.59 -43.79
N GLY A 395 18.32 -21.29 -42.75
CA GLY A 395 19.75 -21.65 -42.72
C GLY A 395 20.05 -23.03 -42.12
N SER A 396 19.11 -23.72 -41.52
CA SER A 396 19.33 -25.05 -40.89
C SER A 396 18.85 -26.25 -41.68
N GLN A 397 18.48 -26.09 -42.96
CA GLN A 397 18.01 -27.20 -43.80
C GLN A 397 19.17 -27.98 -44.43
N GLN A 398 19.70 -28.95 -43.72
CA GLN A 398 19.89 -30.30 -44.34
C GLN A 398 18.63 -31.08 -43.98
N ALA A 399 17.55 -30.86 -44.78
CA ALA A 399 16.26 -31.46 -44.59
C ALA A 399 16.25 -32.90 -45.02
N THR A 400 15.91 -33.81 -44.13
CA THR A 400 15.35 -35.12 -44.52
C THR A 400 13.92 -34.89 -45.04
N ALA A 401 13.57 -35.61 -46.09
CA ALA A 401 12.45 -35.32 -46.99
C ALA A 401 11.00 -35.49 -46.44
N ASP A 402 10.80 -35.52 -45.12
CA ASP A 402 9.49 -35.81 -44.51
C ASP A 402 8.96 -34.71 -43.55
N SER A 403 9.57 -33.53 -43.48
CA SER A 403 9.00 -32.41 -42.72
C SER A 403 8.34 -31.41 -43.67
N LEU A 404 7.03 -31.41 -43.71
CA LEU A 404 6.24 -30.32 -44.29
C LEU A 404 6.65 -28.99 -43.60
N PRO A 405 6.91 -27.90 -44.35
CA PRO A 405 7.16 -26.62 -43.74
C PRO A 405 5.95 -26.23 -42.89
N SER A 406 6.17 -26.02 -41.60
CA SER A 406 5.14 -25.49 -40.76
C SER A 406 4.64 -24.16 -41.35
N ALA A 407 3.35 -23.97 -41.45
CA ALA A 407 2.76 -22.72 -41.92
C ALA A 407 3.36 -21.54 -41.17
N PRO A 408 3.57 -20.38 -41.82
CA PRO A 408 4.07 -19.19 -41.17
C PRO A 408 3.26 -18.90 -39.92
N ARG A 409 3.90 -18.77 -38.75
CA ARG A 409 3.22 -18.43 -37.53
C ARG A 409 2.73 -16.98 -37.66
N GLU A 410 1.43 -16.79 -37.68
CA GLU A 410 0.82 -15.47 -37.72
C GLU A 410 0.82 -14.89 -36.30
N TYR A 411 1.48 -13.77 -36.09
CA TYR A 411 1.54 -13.07 -34.81
C TYR A 411 0.44 -12.02 -34.75
N SER A 412 -0.56 -12.26 -33.91
CA SER A 412 -1.65 -11.31 -33.68
C SER A 412 -1.33 -10.33 -32.56
N TRP A 413 -1.97 -9.16 -32.60
CA TRP A 413 -1.96 -8.24 -31.48
C TRP A 413 -2.74 -8.84 -30.30
N LYS A 414 -2.18 -8.72 -29.09
CA LYS A 414 -2.71 -9.28 -27.85
C LYS A 414 -2.82 -8.23 -26.78
N LEU A 415 -3.98 -8.11 -26.17
CA LEU A 415 -4.19 -7.38 -24.93
C LEU A 415 -3.77 -8.24 -23.74
N SER A 416 -3.48 -7.63 -22.59
CA SER A 416 -3.15 -8.34 -21.34
C SER A 416 -4.33 -9.16 -20.80
N GLY A 417 -5.54 -8.67 -21.02
CA GLY A 417 -6.76 -9.22 -20.42
C GLY A 417 -6.84 -8.98 -18.90
N LYS A 418 -5.97 -8.13 -18.35
CA LYS A 418 -5.90 -7.80 -16.92
C LYS A 418 -6.38 -6.37 -16.66
N PRO A 419 -6.84 -6.05 -15.43
CA PRO A 419 -7.01 -4.67 -14.99
C PRO A 419 -5.72 -3.86 -15.19
N ARG A 420 -5.87 -2.59 -15.57
CA ARG A 420 -4.73 -1.71 -15.91
C ARG A 420 -3.77 -1.52 -14.74
N PHE A 421 -4.23 -1.56 -13.50
CA PHE A 421 -3.36 -1.42 -12.33
C PHE A 421 -2.34 -2.58 -12.18
N LEU A 422 -2.57 -3.73 -12.81
CA LEU A 422 -1.61 -4.83 -12.84
C LEU A 422 -0.53 -4.66 -13.90
N GLU A 423 -0.79 -3.87 -14.95
CA GLU A 423 0.14 -3.72 -16.06
C GLU A 423 1.38 -2.91 -15.70
N GLY A 424 2.48 -3.16 -16.41
CA GLY A 424 3.72 -2.42 -16.29
C GLY A 424 3.58 -0.93 -16.63
N ALA A 425 4.54 -0.15 -16.16
CA ALA A 425 4.51 1.31 -16.26
C ALA A 425 4.43 1.81 -17.71
N ARG A 426 5.15 1.18 -18.64
CA ARG A 426 5.14 1.63 -20.03
C ARG A 426 3.75 1.66 -20.67
N TYR A 427 2.86 0.74 -20.31
CA TYR A 427 1.50 0.66 -20.89
C TYR A 427 0.61 1.75 -20.33
N TRP A 428 0.67 1.98 -19.01
CA TRP A 428 0.04 3.13 -18.40
C TRP A 428 0.55 4.46 -18.95
N LEU A 429 1.87 4.61 -19.09
CA LEU A 429 2.48 5.83 -19.60
C LEU A 429 2.07 6.13 -21.05
N GLN A 430 1.92 5.10 -21.89
CA GLN A 430 1.36 5.27 -23.22
C GLN A 430 -0.09 5.75 -23.15
N TYR A 431 -0.92 5.09 -22.36
CA TYR A 431 -2.31 5.47 -22.14
C TYR A 431 -2.43 6.89 -21.55
N ALA A 432 -1.52 7.28 -20.69
CA ALA A 432 -1.44 8.61 -20.08
C ALA A 432 -0.77 9.68 -20.98
N GLY A 433 -0.56 9.40 -22.26
CA GLY A 433 -0.13 10.40 -23.24
C GLY A 433 1.37 10.67 -23.28
N MET A 434 2.20 9.82 -22.68
CA MET A 434 3.64 9.99 -22.75
C MET A 434 4.16 9.74 -24.17
N PRO A 435 5.23 10.44 -24.59
CA PRO A 435 5.73 10.34 -25.96
C PRO A 435 6.34 8.96 -26.26
N ASP A 436 6.25 8.57 -27.53
CA ASP A 436 6.80 7.31 -28.06
C ASP A 436 8.28 7.10 -27.69
N SER A 437 9.07 8.18 -27.71
CA SER A 437 10.48 8.15 -27.31
C SER A 437 10.71 7.74 -25.85
N LEU A 438 9.71 7.87 -24.99
CA LEU A 438 9.75 7.46 -23.59
C LEU A 438 9.26 6.04 -23.38
N VAL A 439 8.19 5.63 -24.07
CA VAL A 439 7.53 4.34 -23.82
C VAL A 439 7.95 3.22 -24.76
N TYR A 440 8.42 3.52 -25.98
CA TYR A 440 8.79 2.52 -27.00
C TYR A 440 10.27 2.44 -27.31
N THR A 441 10.99 3.55 -27.18
CA THR A 441 12.33 3.66 -27.71
C THR A 441 13.47 3.72 -26.70
N PRO A 442 13.29 3.68 -25.39
CA PRO A 442 14.42 3.60 -24.47
C PRO A 442 15.34 2.41 -24.80
N ASN A 443 14.75 1.23 -25.09
CA ASN A 443 15.47 0.05 -25.59
C ASN A 443 15.14 -0.26 -27.07
N LYS A 444 14.69 0.75 -27.83
CA LYS A 444 14.37 0.65 -29.26
C LYS A 444 13.25 -0.35 -29.57
N GLY A 445 12.30 -0.54 -28.65
CA GLY A 445 11.17 -1.44 -28.80
C GLY A 445 11.53 -2.92 -28.97
N ARG A 446 12.70 -3.34 -28.49
CA ARG A 446 13.20 -4.72 -28.65
C ARG A 446 12.80 -5.63 -27.53
N ASN A 447 12.47 -5.10 -26.37
CA ASN A 447 12.13 -5.85 -25.19
C ASN A 447 11.27 -4.97 -24.27
N ASP A 448 10.01 -5.35 -24.05
CA ASP A 448 9.08 -4.57 -23.26
C ASP A 448 9.51 -4.44 -21.81
N TYR A 449 10.11 -5.47 -21.24
CA TYR A 449 10.64 -5.40 -19.88
C TYR A 449 11.71 -4.31 -19.73
N ASN A 450 12.66 -4.25 -20.68
CA ASN A 450 13.70 -3.23 -20.65
C ASN A 450 13.12 -1.83 -20.90
N ASP A 451 12.18 -1.68 -21.82
CA ASP A 451 11.51 -0.41 -22.07
C ASP A 451 10.71 0.02 -20.83
N ASP A 452 10.11 -0.92 -20.09
CA ASP A 452 9.33 -0.64 -18.89
C ASP A 452 10.17 -0.02 -17.77
N TYR A 453 11.24 -0.69 -17.31
CA TYR A 453 12.04 -0.13 -16.21
C TYR A 453 12.79 1.15 -16.60
N MET A 454 13.16 1.29 -17.89
CA MET A 454 13.77 2.52 -18.38
C MET A 454 12.76 3.66 -18.43
N SER A 455 11.52 3.39 -18.87
CA SER A 455 10.48 4.41 -18.99
C SER A 455 10.14 5.06 -17.65
N ARG A 456 10.14 4.33 -16.54
CA ARG A 456 9.88 4.88 -15.20
C ARG A 456 10.84 6.00 -14.83
N ALA A 457 12.13 5.76 -15.01
CA ALA A 457 13.18 6.74 -14.70
C ALA A 457 13.24 7.91 -15.71
N GLU A 458 13.00 7.65 -17.00
CA GLU A 458 12.90 8.69 -18.02
C GLU A 458 11.66 9.58 -17.80
N TRP A 459 10.58 9.00 -17.31
CA TRP A 459 9.36 9.72 -16.95
C TRP A 459 9.61 10.76 -15.86
N VAL A 460 10.41 10.48 -14.85
CA VAL A 460 10.77 11.48 -13.81
C VAL A 460 11.40 12.72 -14.47
N ASN A 461 12.33 12.52 -15.38
CA ASN A 461 12.97 13.62 -16.09
C ASN A 461 12.02 14.34 -17.05
N TYR A 462 11.04 13.61 -17.61
CA TYR A 462 10.01 14.20 -18.45
C TYR A 462 9.04 15.08 -17.63
N LEU A 463 8.72 14.67 -16.41
CA LEU A 463 7.93 15.49 -15.47
C LEU A 463 8.62 16.85 -15.22
N LEU A 464 9.93 16.85 -15.00
CA LEU A 464 10.74 18.04 -14.67
C LEU A 464 10.91 19.02 -15.85
N ARG A 465 11.04 18.52 -17.09
CA ARG A 465 11.30 19.36 -18.24
C ARG A 465 10.20 20.38 -18.43
N ARG A 466 10.59 21.60 -18.84
CA ARG A 466 9.60 22.66 -19.12
C ARG A 466 8.70 22.27 -20.28
N PRO A 467 7.41 22.64 -20.21
CA PRO A 467 6.50 22.48 -21.33
C PRO A 467 7.00 23.26 -22.55
N ASP A 468 6.92 22.66 -23.74
CA ASP A 468 7.06 23.34 -25.02
C ASP A 468 5.98 22.84 -25.98
N THR A 469 5.93 23.39 -27.19
CA THR A 469 4.96 23.00 -28.22
C THR A 469 5.31 21.68 -28.89
N THR A 470 6.45 21.08 -28.58
CA THR A 470 6.93 19.87 -29.22
C THR A 470 6.64 18.63 -28.35
N VAL A 471 6.60 17.45 -28.96
CA VAL A 471 6.45 16.18 -28.27
C VAL A 471 7.64 15.90 -27.32
N SER A 472 8.75 16.61 -27.51
CA SER A 472 9.96 16.53 -26.68
C SER A 472 9.89 17.39 -25.41
N GLY A 473 8.96 18.33 -25.32
CA GLY A 473 8.72 19.13 -24.12
C GLY A 473 8.17 18.30 -22.98
N GLY A 474 8.51 18.66 -21.72
CA GLY A 474 8.07 17.98 -20.52
C GLY A 474 6.76 18.51 -19.95
N LEU A 475 6.47 18.17 -18.70
CA LEU A 475 5.27 18.58 -17.99
C LEU A 475 5.49 19.80 -17.06
N GLY A 476 6.74 20.16 -16.76
CA GLY A 476 7.10 21.31 -15.90
C GLY A 476 6.78 21.11 -14.43
N ILE A 477 6.55 19.88 -13.99
CA ILE A 477 6.23 19.54 -12.60
C ILE A 477 7.52 19.49 -11.79
N PRO A 478 7.66 20.28 -10.71
CA PRO A 478 8.89 20.33 -9.90
C PRO A 478 8.99 19.12 -8.97
N VAL A 479 9.41 17.96 -9.48
CA VAL A 479 9.61 16.76 -8.68
C VAL A 479 10.78 16.97 -7.71
N ASP A 480 10.57 16.68 -6.42
CA ASP A 480 11.57 16.84 -5.36
C ASP A 480 12.46 15.59 -5.20
N LEU A 481 11.92 14.39 -5.39
CA LEU A 481 12.65 13.12 -5.31
C LEU A 481 11.94 12.01 -6.09
N SER A 482 12.66 10.90 -6.33
CA SER A 482 12.07 9.67 -6.87
C SER A 482 12.37 8.46 -5.98
N PHE A 483 11.37 7.60 -5.82
CA PHE A 483 11.44 6.42 -4.95
C PHE A 483 10.94 5.18 -5.70
N ALA A 484 11.83 4.21 -5.93
CA ALA A 484 11.52 2.90 -6.51
C ALA A 484 11.40 1.87 -5.40
N PHE A 485 10.24 1.23 -5.28
CA PHE A 485 10.01 0.21 -4.27
C PHE A 485 9.95 -1.18 -4.91
N HIS A 486 10.89 -2.04 -4.55
CA HIS A 486 11.04 -3.42 -5.00
C HIS A 486 11.22 -4.39 -3.83
N THR A 487 11.18 -5.69 -4.12
CA THR A 487 11.63 -6.76 -3.24
C THR A 487 12.69 -7.59 -3.94
N ASP A 488 13.69 -8.05 -3.18
CA ASP A 488 14.79 -8.88 -3.68
C ASP A 488 14.32 -10.30 -4.05
N ALA A 489 15.10 -10.99 -4.85
CA ALA A 489 14.94 -12.41 -5.21
C ALA A 489 15.95 -13.32 -4.48
N GLY A 490 16.55 -12.85 -3.39
CA GLY A 490 17.52 -13.62 -2.60
C GLY A 490 16.85 -14.72 -1.78
N VAL A 491 17.56 -15.82 -1.58
CA VAL A 491 17.18 -16.91 -0.66
C VAL A 491 18.36 -17.26 0.25
N THR A 492 18.07 -17.67 1.48
CA THR A 492 19.07 -18.18 2.43
C THR A 492 18.90 -19.68 2.62
N PRO A 493 19.99 -20.45 2.78
CA PRO A 493 19.89 -21.91 2.97
C PRO A 493 19.16 -22.33 4.24
N ASP A 494 19.16 -21.46 5.25
CA ASP A 494 18.58 -21.70 6.57
C ASP A 494 17.28 -20.91 6.79
N ASP A 495 16.72 -20.33 5.72
CA ASP A 495 15.52 -19.49 5.75
C ASP A 495 15.63 -18.31 6.74
N SER A 496 16.84 -17.78 6.92
CA SER A 496 17.05 -16.55 7.69
C SER A 496 16.61 -15.32 6.89
N ILE A 497 16.29 -14.23 7.59
CA ILE A 497 15.80 -12.98 7.01
C ILE A 497 16.82 -12.36 6.05
N ILE A 498 16.42 -12.07 4.82
CA ILE A 498 17.21 -11.30 3.85
C ILE A 498 17.31 -9.83 4.27
N GLY A 499 16.18 -9.21 4.64
CA GLY A 499 16.12 -7.86 5.21
C GLY A 499 16.12 -6.74 4.17
N THR A 500 16.63 -5.56 4.56
CA THR A 500 16.46 -4.30 3.83
C THR A 500 17.73 -3.83 3.15
N LEU A 501 17.70 -3.61 1.83
CA LEU A 501 18.78 -3.05 1.01
C LEU A 501 18.34 -1.74 0.38
N GLY A 502 19.18 -0.69 0.49
CA GLY A 502 19.01 0.56 -0.26
C GLY A 502 20.02 0.65 -1.42
N ILE A 503 19.56 1.15 -2.56
CA ILE A 503 20.42 1.35 -3.75
C ILE A 503 20.30 2.80 -4.20
N TYR A 504 21.44 3.44 -4.41
CA TYR A 504 21.56 4.78 -4.98
C TYR A 504 22.65 4.81 -6.06
N SER A 505 22.86 5.93 -6.72
CA SER A 505 23.97 6.06 -7.67
C SER A 505 24.60 7.45 -7.68
N THR A 506 25.93 7.48 -7.52
CA THR A 506 26.76 8.67 -7.73
C THR A 506 27.51 8.66 -9.06
N ILE A 507 27.33 7.63 -9.89
CA ILE A 507 28.20 7.33 -11.05
C ILE A 507 27.96 8.28 -12.25
N THR A 508 26.74 8.80 -12.40
CA THR A 508 26.33 9.56 -13.60
C THR A 508 26.84 11.01 -13.54
N ASN A 509 27.22 11.57 -14.70
CA ASN A 509 27.63 12.97 -14.86
C ASN A 509 28.75 13.44 -13.90
N GLY A 510 29.70 12.55 -13.60
CA GLY A 510 30.78 12.87 -12.67
C GLY A 510 30.33 13.06 -11.23
N GLY A 511 29.20 12.47 -10.86
CA GLY A 511 28.61 12.56 -9.50
C GLY A 511 27.73 13.78 -9.28
N LEU A 512 27.30 14.46 -10.34
CA LEU A 512 26.48 15.67 -10.24
C LEU A 512 25.11 15.49 -10.93
N PHE A 513 24.12 16.18 -10.42
CA PHE A 513 22.86 16.45 -11.13
C PHE A 513 23.04 17.56 -12.18
N PRO A 514 22.09 17.77 -13.12
CA PRO A 514 22.22 18.81 -14.14
C PRO A 514 22.35 20.25 -13.60
N ASP A 515 21.85 20.51 -12.41
CA ASP A 515 21.97 21.81 -11.72
C ASP A 515 23.31 22.02 -11.01
N GLY A 516 24.19 21.01 -11.02
CA GLY A 516 25.49 21.03 -10.36
C GLY A 516 25.49 20.48 -8.92
N THR A 517 24.34 20.10 -8.37
CA THR A 517 24.24 19.50 -7.04
C THR A 517 24.85 18.10 -7.02
N SER A 518 25.49 17.74 -5.91
CA SER A 518 26.12 16.44 -5.72
C SER A 518 25.09 15.30 -5.61
N ARG A 519 25.31 14.21 -6.36
CA ARG A 519 24.50 12.98 -6.23
C ARG A 519 24.67 12.26 -4.89
N LEU A 520 25.54 12.75 -3.99
CA LEU A 520 25.53 12.35 -2.59
C LEU A 520 24.19 12.65 -1.89
N ALA A 521 23.39 13.58 -2.42
CA ALA A 521 22.00 13.79 -1.98
C ALA A 521 21.15 12.50 -2.10
N SER A 522 21.37 11.67 -3.14
CA SER A 522 20.70 10.36 -3.26
C SER A 522 21.18 9.37 -2.19
N ARG A 523 22.45 9.42 -1.80
CA ARG A 523 22.98 8.62 -0.70
C ARG A 523 22.39 9.04 0.64
N ASP A 524 22.30 10.35 0.89
CA ASP A 524 21.70 10.88 2.12
C ASP A 524 20.23 10.44 2.23
N PHE A 525 19.47 10.58 1.14
CA PHE A 525 18.09 10.11 1.06
C PHE A 525 17.99 8.60 1.38
N THR A 526 18.84 7.78 0.75
CA THR A 526 18.84 6.33 0.95
C THR A 526 19.20 5.95 2.38
N ASP A 527 20.21 6.61 3.00
CA ASP A 527 20.63 6.33 4.37
C ASP A 527 19.54 6.68 5.39
N ILE A 528 18.92 7.85 5.25
CA ILE A 528 17.85 8.31 6.15
C ILE A 528 16.66 7.36 6.08
N VAL A 529 16.19 7.00 4.88
CA VAL A 529 15.03 6.11 4.70
C VAL A 529 15.34 4.70 5.18
N GLN A 530 16.49 4.12 4.79
CA GLN A 530 16.84 2.77 5.22
C GLN A 530 17.04 2.69 6.74
N THR A 531 17.65 3.72 7.36
CA THR A 531 17.83 3.80 8.81
C THR A 531 16.47 3.77 9.50
N GLN A 532 15.52 4.61 9.03
CA GLN A 532 14.18 4.68 9.60
C GLN A 532 13.43 3.35 9.49
N ILE A 533 13.48 2.69 8.31
CA ILE A 533 12.83 1.39 8.11
C ILE A 533 13.40 0.35 9.10
N VAL A 534 14.71 0.24 9.18
CA VAL A 534 15.38 -0.78 10.01
C VAL A 534 15.11 -0.53 11.50
N GLU A 535 15.18 0.72 11.95
CA GLU A 535 14.93 1.08 13.36
C GLU A 535 13.49 0.77 13.77
N ASP A 536 12.51 1.14 12.94
CA ASP A 536 11.09 0.89 13.24
C ASP A 536 10.78 -0.62 13.21
N ILE A 537 11.32 -1.38 12.25
CA ILE A 537 11.12 -2.84 12.21
C ILE A 537 11.76 -3.50 13.43
N ARG A 538 12.95 -3.06 13.84
CA ARG A 538 13.61 -3.61 15.03
C ARG A 538 12.86 -3.31 16.30
N ALA A 539 12.23 -2.16 16.39
CA ALA A 539 11.46 -1.77 17.57
C ALA A 539 10.13 -2.52 17.68
N LEU A 540 9.44 -2.76 16.56
CA LEU A 540 8.07 -3.26 16.53
C LEU A 540 7.94 -4.75 16.23
N PHE A 541 8.86 -5.31 15.43
CA PHE A 541 8.70 -6.66 14.87
C PHE A 541 9.85 -7.60 15.15
N ASN A 542 11.08 -7.21 14.84
CA ASN A 542 12.23 -8.11 14.94
C ASN A 542 13.51 -7.35 15.31
N PRO A 543 14.00 -7.44 16.56
CA PRO A 543 15.22 -6.75 17.00
C PRO A 543 16.46 -7.09 16.18
N ASP A 544 16.48 -8.30 15.57
CA ASP A 544 17.59 -8.80 14.78
C ASP A 544 17.40 -8.59 13.28
N TRP A 545 16.46 -7.69 12.88
CA TRP A 545 16.22 -7.40 11.48
C TRP A 545 17.48 -7.02 10.73
N THR A 546 17.71 -7.67 9.59
CA THR A 546 18.93 -7.49 8.82
C THR A 546 18.91 -6.15 8.07
N ARG A 547 19.82 -5.24 8.47
CA ARG A 547 20.20 -4.11 7.66
C ARG A 547 21.25 -4.57 6.67
N ARG A 548 20.93 -4.56 5.39
CA ARG A 548 21.90 -4.80 4.31
C ARG A 548 22.69 -3.51 3.99
N ALA A 549 23.71 -3.66 3.19
CA ALA A 549 24.50 -2.54 2.72
C ALA A 549 23.68 -1.54 1.89
N MET A 550 24.10 -0.29 1.82
CA MET A 550 23.61 0.68 0.84
C MET A 550 24.52 0.62 -0.39
N TRP A 551 24.00 0.19 -1.53
CA TRP A 551 24.81 0.02 -2.73
C TRP A 551 24.84 1.27 -3.60
N ASP A 552 26.04 1.75 -3.92
CA ASP A 552 26.26 2.68 -5.03
C ASP A 552 26.41 1.86 -6.31
N ARG A 553 25.32 1.78 -7.09
CA ARG A 553 25.24 0.92 -8.28
C ARG A 553 24.56 1.63 -9.45
N SER A 554 24.93 1.19 -10.67
CA SER A 554 24.39 1.75 -11.92
C SER A 554 23.03 1.15 -12.30
N TYR A 555 22.10 0.97 -11.33
CA TYR A 555 20.73 0.65 -11.66
C TYR A 555 20.07 1.83 -12.37
N TYR A 556 19.26 1.55 -13.38
CA TYR A 556 18.69 2.61 -14.22
C TYR A 556 17.83 3.57 -13.42
N GLU A 557 16.97 3.03 -12.55
CA GLU A 557 16.05 3.77 -11.69
C GLU A 557 16.75 4.61 -10.60
N ALA A 558 17.95 4.23 -10.20
CA ALA A 558 18.76 4.98 -9.22
C ALA A 558 19.64 6.06 -9.88
N ARG A 559 20.15 5.81 -11.12
CA ARG A 559 21.14 6.69 -11.76
C ARG A 559 20.57 7.72 -12.72
N LYS A 560 19.38 7.40 -13.32
CA LYS A 560 18.83 8.20 -14.41
C LYS A 560 18.04 9.44 -13.96
N PRO A 561 17.25 9.40 -12.87
CA PRO A 561 16.52 10.58 -12.42
C PRO A 561 17.46 11.77 -12.16
N ASP A 562 17.01 12.97 -12.55
CA ASP A 562 17.70 14.23 -12.34
C ASP A 562 17.34 14.89 -10.99
N VAL A 563 16.80 14.10 -10.08
CA VAL A 563 16.50 14.41 -8.68
C VAL A 563 17.08 13.33 -7.76
N PRO A 564 17.16 13.53 -6.45
CA PRO A 564 17.55 12.48 -5.52
C PRO A 564 16.70 11.23 -5.70
N ALA A 565 17.36 10.10 -5.90
CA ALA A 565 16.73 8.85 -6.26
C ALA A 565 17.21 7.72 -5.35
N MET A 566 16.27 6.90 -4.91
CA MET A 566 16.51 5.67 -4.14
C MET A 566 15.74 4.52 -4.77
N LEU A 567 16.37 3.33 -4.81
CA LEU A 567 15.70 2.06 -5.04
C LEU A 567 15.78 1.25 -3.75
N LEU A 568 14.63 0.87 -3.23
CA LEU A 568 14.51 0.03 -2.04
C LEU A 568 14.25 -1.42 -2.47
N GLU A 569 15.05 -2.34 -1.93
CA GLU A 569 14.78 -3.78 -1.92
C GLU A 569 14.42 -4.15 -0.48
N LEU A 570 13.11 -4.20 -0.22
CA LEU A 570 12.59 -4.52 1.10
C LEU A 570 12.50 -5.99 1.29
N LEU A 571 12.98 -6.82 1.97
CA LEU A 571 12.80 -8.28 2.04
C LEU A 571 12.92 -8.99 0.68
N SER A 572 12.73 -10.30 0.66
CA SER A 572 12.74 -11.11 -0.55
C SER A 572 11.42 -11.83 -0.79
N HIS A 573 10.89 -11.69 -2.00
CA HIS A 573 9.67 -12.40 -2.41
C HIS A 573 9.87 -13.92 -2.60
N GLN A 574 11.11 -14.40 -2.62
CA GLN A 574 11.44 -15.84 -2.75
C GLN A 574 11.80 -16.50 -1.42
N ASN A 575 11.95 -15.72 -0.33
CA ASN A 575 12.33 -16.23 0.98
C ASN A 575 11.12 -16.30 1.89
N MET A 576 10.76 -17.52 2.34
CA MET A 576 9.56 -17.73 3.15
C MET A 576 9.59 -16.95 4.47
N ALA A 577 10.75 -16.84 5.11
CA ALA A 577 10.86 -16.07 6.36
C ALA A 577 10.55 -14.58 6.15
N ASP A 578 11.00 -14.00 5.04
CA ASP A 578 10.68 -12.63 4.67
C ASP A 578 9.18 -12.49 4.29
N GLN A 579 8.61 -13.48 3.57
CA GLN A 579 7.22 -13.44 3.15
C GLN A 579 6.22 -13.49 4.32
N ARG A 580 6.58 -14.11 5.44
CA ARG A 580 5.80 -14.07 6.68
C ARG A 580 5.55 -12.63 7.16
N TYR A 581 6.56 -11.75 7.01
CA TYR A 581 6.43 -10.31 7.27
C TYR A 581 5.65 -9.62 6.14
N GLY A 582 6.04 -9.90 4.90
CA GLY A 582 5.46 -9.27 3.72
C GLY A 582 3.94 -9.45 3.57
N PHE A 583 3.38 -10.54 4.09
CA PHE A 583 1.93 -10.79 4.05
C PHE A 583 1.15 -10.20 5.24
N ASP A 584 1.82 -9.69 6.26
CA ASP A 584 1.17 -9.08 7.42
C ASP A 584 0.77 -7.62 7.14
N PRO A 585 -0.53 -7.26 7.18
CA PRO A 585 -0.98 -5.88 6.95
C PRO A 585 -0.41 -4.88 7.97
N GLY A 586 -0.23 -5.28 9.23
CA GLY A 586 0.37 -4.45 10.26
C GLY A 586 1.83 -4.11 9.94
N PHE A 587 2.61 -5.10 9.48
CA PHE A 587 3.97 -4.88 9.00
C PHE A 587 4.00 -3.91 7.82
N ARG A 588 3.11 -4.09 6.83
CA ARG A 588 3.01 -3.20 5.67
C ARG A 588 2.72 -1.75 6.08
N PHE A 589 1.77 -1.55 6.99
CA PHE A 589 1.44 -0.22 7.52
C PHE A 589 2.65 0.45 8.17
N HIS A 590 3.32 -0.23 9.10
CA HIS A 590 4.45 0.33 9.85
C HIS A 590 5.68 0.59 8.98
N VAL A 591 5.98 -0.30 8.03
CA VAL A 591 7.07 -0.07 7.05
C VAL A 591 6.76 1.10 6.15
N SER A 592 5.53 1.21 5.65
CA SER A 592 5.10 2.37 4.84
C SER A 592 5.21 3.67 5.64
N ARG A 593 4.85 3.64 6.94
CA ARG A 593 5.03 4.77 7.86
C ARG A 593 6.51 5.11 8.06
N ALA A 594 7.38 4.11 8.19
CA ALA A 594 8.83 4.34 8.30
C ALA A 594 9.40 4.98 7.03
N ILE A 595 8.99 4.52 5.85
CA ILE A 595 9.37 5.14 4.57
C ILE A 595 8.90 6.59 4.51
N TYR A 596 7.63 6.85 4.85
CA TYR A 596 7.07 8.20 4.92
C TYR A 596 7.88 9.10 5.86
N LYS A 597 8.19 8.64 7.08
CA LYS A 597 9.02 9.38 8.04
C LYS A 597 10.40 9.70 7.49
N GLY A 598 11.03 8.73 6.83
CA GLY A 598 12.33 8.90 6.19
C GLY A 598 12.32 9.95 5.07
N ILE A 599 11.29 9.93 4.21
CA ILE A 599 11.08 10.92 3.15
C ILE A 599 10.84 12.31 3.75
N LEU A 600 9.98 12.40 4.76
CA LEU A 600 9.68 13.67 5.45
C LEU A 600 10.94 14.28 6.06
N ARG A 601 11.74 13.49 6.79
CA ARG A 601 13.00 13.92 7.40
C ARG A 601 14.00 14.40 6.38
N TYR A 602 14.18 13.65 5.29
CA TYR A 602 15.09 14.05 4.21
C TYR A 602 14.68 15.37 3.56
N LEU A 603 13.40 15.54 3.19
CA LEU A 603 12.93 16.77 2.55
C LEU A 603 12.89 17.97 3.49
N ALA A 604 12.67 17.75 4.78
CA ALA A 604 12.74 18.80 5.77
C ALA A 604 14.17 19.29 5.99
N ASP A 605 15.13 18.36 6.15
CA ASP A 605 16.56 18.67 6.29
C ASP A 605 17.09 19.40 5.07
N ALA A 606 16.82 18.89 3.86
CA ALA A 606 17.22 19.53 2.60
C ALA A 606 16.64 20.94 2.43
N GLY A 607 15.47 21.22 3.01
CA GLY A 607 14.83 22.53 3.01
C GLY A 607 15.14 23.41 4.20
N GLY A 608 15.97 22.95 5.14
CA GLY A 608 16.27 23.66 6.39
C GLY A 608 15.01 23.95 7.24
N ARG A 609 14.03 23.03 7.26
CA ARG A 609 12.73 23.22 7.92
C ARG A 609 12.55 22.21 9.04
N GLU A 610 11.78 22.62 10.06
CA GLU A 610 11.25 21.68 11.04
C GLU A 610 10.22 20.74 10.38
N TYR A 611 10.08 19.53 10.94
CA TYR A 611 9.07 18.58 10.53
C TYR A 611 8.22 18.11 11.71
N VAL A 612 7.01 17.69 11.41
CA VAL A 612 6.09 17.01 12.32
C VAL A 612 5.55 15.79 11.58
N VAL A 613 5.53 14.64 12.26
CA VAL A 613 4.96 13.41 11.70
C VAL A 613 3.45 13.42 11.91
N GLN A 614 2.66 13.02 10.92
CA GLN A 614 1.20 12.88 11.07
C GLN A 614 0.84 11.91 12.20
N PRO A 615 -0.31 12.10 12.90
CA PRO A 615 -0.71 11.23 14.00
C PRO A 615 -1.02 9.79 13.60
N LEU A 616 -1.11 8.90 14.58
CA LEU A 616 -1.76 7.60 14.41
C LEU A 616 -3.30 7.75 14.44
N PRO A 617 -4.04 6.77 13.88
CA PRO A 617 -5.50 6.73 14.01
C PRO A 617 -5.95 6.78 15.47
N VAL A 618 -7.11 7.36 15.72
CA VAL A 618 -7.72 7.37 17.07
C VAL A 618 -8.26 5.98 17.42
N SER A 619 -8.46 5.72 18.71
CA SER A 619 -9.04 4.49 19.25
C SER A 619 -10.23 4.81 20.16
N HIS A 620 -10.85 3.76 20.73
CA HIS A 620 -11.97 3.88 21.69
C HIS A 620 -13.12 4.71 21.12
N LEU A 621 -13.49 4.44 19.87
CA LEU A 621 -14.60 5.15 19.24
C LEU A 621 -15.93 4.70 19.84
N ALA A 622 -16.82 5.64 20.12
CA ALA A 622 -18.16 5.37 20.62
C ALA A 622 -19.18 6.37 20.07
N ILE A 623 -20.36 5.87 19.73
CA ILE A 623 -21.53 6.69 19.43
C ILE A 623 -22.57 6.45 20.52
N GLU A 624 -22.96 7.49 21.23
CA GLU A 624 -23.87 7.41 22.36
C GLU A 624 -25.10 8.33 22.19
N PRO A 625 -26.28 7.91 22.70
CA PRO A 625 -27.48 8.74 22.65
C PRO A 625 -27.38 9.96 23.59
N VAL A 626 -27.82 11.12 23.09
CA VAL A 626 -27.99 12.33 23.89
C VAL A 626 -29.47 12.58 24.10
N GLU A 627 -30.21 12.99 23.09
CA GLU A 627 -31.67 13.21 23.14
C GLU A 627 -32.22 13.25 21.70
N GLY A 628 -33.30 12.52 21.45
CA GLY A 628 -33.95 12.45 20.14
C GLY A 628 -32.97 11.95 19.06
N ARG A 629 -32.68 12.77 18.06
CA ARG A 629 -31.68 12.47 16.99
C ARG A 629 -30.26 12.99 17.31
N ARG A 630 -30.09 13.61 18.48
CA ARG A 630 -28.75 14.10 18.86
C ARG A 630 -27.91 12.95 19.39
N VAL A 631 -26.71 12.84 18.85
CA VAL A 631 -25.74 11.81 19.17
C VAL A 631 -24.41 12.44 19.58
N SER A 632 -23.68 11.74 20.44
CA SER A 632 -22.32 12.10 20.86
C SER A 632 -21.35 11.07 20.31
N ILE A 633 -20.39 11.51 19.54
CA ILE A 633 -19.27 10.71 19.05
C ILE A 633 -18.06 11.06 19.92
N ARG A 634 -17.40 10.07 20.51
CA ARG A 634 -16.19 10.28 21.32
C ARG A 634 -15.11 9.26 20.98
N TRP A 635 -13.88 9.63 21.24
CA TRP A 635 -12.69 8.84 20.90
C TRP A 635 -11.52 9.17 21.83
N GLN A 636 -10.43 8.43 21.71
CA GLN A 636 -9.16 8.73 22.40
C GLN A 636 -8.02 8.87 21.39
N PRO A 637 -7.07 9.79 21.64
CA PRO A 637 -5.84 9.86 20.86
C PRO A 637 -4.97 8.63 21.11
N VAL A 638 -4.16 8.28 20.10
CA VAL A 638 -3.14 7.24 20.20
C VAL A 638 -1.77 7.89 20.12
N THR A 639 -0.94 7.68 21.14
CA THR A 639 0.45 8.14 21.15
C THR A 639 1.32 7.20 20.32
N ASP A 640 2.16 7.76 19.44
CA ASP A 640 3.15 6.98 18.70
C ASP A 640 4.41 6.79 19.57
N PRO A 641 4.73 5.55 20.00
CA PRO A 641 5.88 5.32 20.87
C PRO A 641 7.22 5.57 20.17
N LEU A 642 7.23 5.61 18.83
CA LEU A 642 8.42 5.80 18.02
C LEU A 642 8.59 7.24 17.51
N GLU A 643 7.59 8.12 17.74
CA GLU A 643 7.61 9.45 17.16
C GLU A 643 6.95 10.50 18.07
N SER A 644 7.75 11.22 18.80
CA SER A 644 7.27 12.21 19.78
C SER A 644 6.60 13.44 19.15
N THR A 645 6.77 13.67 17.84
CA THR A 645 6.13 14.79 17.13
C THR A 645 4.72 14.46 16.65
N ALA A 646 4.30 13.20 16.73
CA ALA A 646 3.06 12.69 16.14
C ALA A 646 1.80 12.90 16.99
N ASP A 647 1.88 13.61 18.13
CA ASP A 647 0.72 13.86 18.97
C ASP A 647 -0.33 14.70 18.21
N PRO A 648 -1.63 14.33 18.27
CA PRO A 648 -2.69 15.09 17.63
C PRO A 648 -2.98 16.41 18.37
N VAL A 649 -3.30 17.46 17.61
CA VAL A 649 -3.74 18.76 18.14
C VAL A 649 -5.22 19.04 17.89
N SER A 650 -5.81 18.35 16.92
CA SER A 650 -7.22 18.43 16.57
C SER A 650 -7.66 17.16 15.83
N TYR A 651 -8.93 17.09 15.42
CA TYR A 651 -9.52 15.95 14.78
C TYR A 651 -10.46 16.36 13.65
N ARG A 652 -10.84 15.40 12.79
CA ARG A 652 -11.95 15.53 11.84
C ARG A 652 -12.91 14.37 12.03
N VAL A 653 -14.20 14.70 12.08
CA VAL A 653 -15.27 13.71 12.13
C VAL A 653 -15.96 13.69 10.79
N TYR A 654 -15.96 12.54 10.15
CA TYR A 654 -16.60 12.28 8.87
C TYR A 654 -17.89 11.53 9.05
N MET A 655 -18.91 11.89 8.27
CA MET A 655 -20.22 11.26 8.30
C MET A 655 -20.62 10.78 6.90
N ARG A 656 -21.29 9.66 6.83
CA ARG A 656 -21.99 9.19 5.63
C ARG A 656 -23.38 8.67 5.95
N SER A 657 -24.28 8.67 4.96
CA SER A 657 -25.62 8.09 5.02
C SER A 657 -25.63 6.75 4.28
N GLY A 658 -26.12 5.70 4.93
CA GLY A 658 -26.18 4.36 4.34
C GLY A 658 -24.82 3.90 3.80
N ASP A 659 -24.80 3.51 2.53
CA ASP A 659 -23.61 3.10 1.78
C ASP A 659 -23.03 4.23 0.86
N ASP A 660 -23.43 5.50 1.06
CA ASP A 660 -22.86 6.66 0.39
C ASP A 660 -21.37 6.87 0.74
N GLY A 661 -20.71 7.77 0.04
CA GLY A 661 -19.38 8.26 0.40
C GLY A 661 -19.42 9.13 1.66
N PHE A 662 -18.27 9.24 2.32
CA PHE A 662 -18.12 10.20 3.42
C PHE A 662 -18.07 11.64 2.90
N ASP A 663 -18.54 12.56 3.76
CA ASP A 663 -18.40 14.00 3.55
C ASP A 663 -16.93 14.47 3.65
N ASN A 664 -16.70 15.80 3.63
CA ASN A 664 -15.35 16.37 3.73
C ASN A 664 -14.83 16.48 5.17
N GLY A 665 -15.57 15.98 6.15
CA GLY A 665 -15.23 15.99 7.58
C GLY A 665 -15.37 17.34 8.24
N THR A 666 -15.88 17.32 9.47
CA THR A 666 -16.04 18.48 10.34
C THR A 666 -14.83 18.61 11.28
N PRO A 667 -14.11 19.74 11.30
CA PRO A 667 -13.00 19.96 12.25
C PRO A 667 -13.50 20.02 13.70
N VAL A 668 -12.78 19.38 14.62
CA VAL A 668 -13.09 19.32 16.04
C VAL A 668 -11.81 19.48 16.87
N SER A 669 -11.81 20.35 17.87
CA SER A 669 -10.63 20.59 18.71
C SER A 669 -10.52 19.66 19.94
N GLY A 670 -11.60 19.01 20.33
CA GLY A 670 -11.63 18.07 21.47
C GLY A 670 -11.83 16.63 21.01
N THR A 671 -12.00 15.71 21.96
CA THR A 671 -12.20 14.29 21.72
C THR A 671 -13.67 13.87 21.76
N THR A 672 -14.56 14.81 21.56
CA THR A 672 -16.03 14.60 21.54
C THR A 672 -16.66 15.52 20.52
N PHE A 673 -17.58 14.97 19.74
CA PHE A 673 -18.40 15.70 18.77
C PHE A 673 -19.86 15.38 18.98
N VAL A 674 -20.71 16.41 19.17
CA VAL A 674 -22.16 16.25 19.30
C VAL A 674 -22.82 16.82 18.06
N THR A 675 -23.66 16.01 17.41
CA THR A 675 -24.41 16.40 16.21
C THR A 675 -25.84 15.88 16.26
N GLU A 676 -26.69 16.43 15.41
CA GLU A 676 -28.04 15.93 15.19
C GLU A 676 -28.07 15.16 13.87
N LEU A 677 -28.54 13.91 13.89
CA LEU A 677 -28.71 13.11 12.67
C LEU A 677 -29.77 13.79 11.76
N PRO A 678 -29.56 13.88 10.45
CA PRO A 678 -30.49 14.54 9.53
C PRO A 678 -31.90 13.95 9.56
N ASP A 679 -32.03 12.62 9.57
CA ASP A 679 -33.30 11.92 9.48
C ASP A 679 -33.43 10.78 10.49
N TYR A 680 -34.68 10.39 10.83
CA TYR A 680 -34.97 9.16 11.52
C TYR A 680 -34.98 7.95 10.56
N ASN A 681 -34.73 6.76 11.10
CA ASN A 681 -34.73 5.49 10.37
C ASN A 681 -33.70 5.40 9.21
N ILE A 682 -32.73 6.31 9.17
CA ILE A 682 -31.60 6.25 8.27
C ILE A 682 -30.36 5.88 9.08
N VAL A 683 -29.55 4.97 8.54
CA VAL A 683 -28.26 4.59 9.14
C VAL A 683 -27.21 5.63 8.75
N TYR A 684 -26.56 6.22 9.75
CA TYR A 684 -25.41 7.10 9.58
C TYR A 684 -24.18 6.43 10.15
N SER A 685 -23.07 6.49 9.41
CA SER A 685 -21.76 5.99 9.86
C SER A 685 -20.81 7.16 10.09
N PHE A 686 -19.97 7.01 11.10
CA PHE A 686 -18.95 7.98 11.49
C PHE A 686 -17.59 7.33 11.56
N ARG A 687 -16.59 8.10 11.19
CA ARG A 687 -15.18 7.80 11.42
C ARG A 687 -14.44 9.07 11.79
N VAL A 688 -13.32 8.93 12.47
CA VAL A 688 -12.55 10.07 12.98
C VAL A 688 -11.09 9.95 12.55
N THR A 689 -10.50 11.07 12.18
CA THR A 689 -9.06 11.20 11.96
C THR A 689 -8.46 12.17 12.96
N ALA A 690 -7.21 11.96 13.30
CA ALA A 690 -6.40 12.85 14.11
C ALA A 690 -5.57 13.79 13.22
N VAL A 691 -5.35 15.02 13.64
CA VAL A 691 -4.69 16.06 12.84
C VAL A 691 -3.65 16.79 13.67
N ASN A 692 -2.49 17.07 13.06
CA ASN A 692 -1.46 17.98 13.56
C ASN A 692 -0.79 18.77 12.41
N ASP A 693 0.27 19.52 12.69
CA ASP A 693 1.02 20.29 11.68
C ASP A 693 1.73 19.40 10.64
N GLY A 694 1.87 18.10 10.89
CA GLY A 694 2.45 17.11 9.97
C GLY A 694 1.46 16.50 8.99
N GLY A 695 0.16 16.60 9.29
CA GLY A 695 -0.89 16.05 8.42
C GLY A 695 -2.07 15.43 9.16
N GLU A 696 -2.81 14.62 8.42
CA GLU A 696 -3.99 13.89 8.86
C GLU A 696 -3.69 12.39 8.97
N SER A 697 -4.16 11.74 10.03
CA SER A 697 -4.00 10.29 10.22
C SER A 697 -4.87 9.49 9.25
N PHE A 698 -4.64 8.18 9.20
CA PHE A 698 -5.66 7.25 8.73
C PHE A 698 -6.90 7.33 9.61
N PRO A 699 -8.10 6.97 9.07
CA PRO A 699 -9.33 7.00 9.85
C PRO A 699 -9.34 5.88 10.90
N SER A 700 -10.15 6.08 11.95
CA SER A 700 -10.60 5.03 12.86
C SER A 700 -11.39 3.94 12.14
N GLU A 701 -11.83 2.93 12.88
CA GLU A 701 -12.96 2.09 12.51
C GLU A 701 -14.20 2.93 12.19
N GLU A 702 -15.18 2.31 11.53
CA GLU A 702 -16.44 2.97 11.17
C GLU A 702 -17.57 2.48 12.06
N LEU A 703 -18.10 3.35 12.90
CA LEU A 703 -19.27 3.06 13.75
C LEU A 703 -20.53 3.68 13.17
N SER A 704 -21.66 3.02 13.41
CA SER A 704 -22.94 3.41 12.83
C SER A 704 -24.02 3.62 13.89
N VAL A 705 -25.04 4.38 13.54
CA VAL A 705 -26.18 4.70 14.40
C VAL A 705 -27.43 4.93 13.56
N ALA A 706 -28.58 4.53 14.08
CA ALA A 706 -29.87 5.00 13.58
C ALA A 706 -30.90 5.07 14.71
N VAL A 707 -31.77 6.09 14.68
CA VAL A 707 -32.81 6.32 15.66
C VAL A 707 -34.17 6.06 15.02
N ASN A 708 -34.96 5.18 15.63
CA ASN A 708 -36.37 4.97 15.30
C ASN A 708 -37.28 5.66 16.37
N PRO A 709 -38.02 6.70 16.02
CA PRO A 709 -38.85 7.44 16.99
C PRO A 709 -40.06 6.66 17.49
N ALA A 710 -40.37 5.50 16.90
CA ALA A 710 -41.49 4.65 17.29
C ALA A 710 -41.10 3.56 18.30
N SER A 711 -39.84 3.48 18.73
CA SER A 711 -39.37 2.47 19.66
C SER A 711 -38.43 3.06 20.70
N ASP A 712 -38.67 2.73 21.95
CA ASP A 712 -37.80 3.05 23.08
C ASP A 712 -36.65 2.00 23.23
N ASP A 713 -36.78 0.87 22.57
CA ASP A 713 -35.75 -0.19 22.59
C ASP A 713 -34.53 0.23 21.79
N ILE A 714 -33.37 0.20 22.43
CA ILE A 714 -32.08 0.56 21.84
C ILE A 714 -31.15 -0.64 21.90
N VAL A 715 -30.72 -1.12 20.74
CA VAL A 715 -29.71 -2.16 20.58
C VAL A 715 -28.33 -1.53 20.60
N LEU A 716 -27.38 -2.12 21.34
CA LEU A 716 -25.97 -1.78 21.28
C LEU A 716 -25.27 -2.75 20.35
N ILE A 717 -24.64 -2.26 19.30
CA ILE A 717 -23.73 -3.04 18.44
C ILE A 717 -22.31 -2.78 18.92
N VAL A 718 -21.58 -3.82 19.29
CA VAL A 718 -20.19 -3.75 19.70
C VAL A 718 -19.33 -4.25 18.54
N ASN A 719 -18.49 -3.41 18.01
CA ASN A 719 -17.50 -3.82 17.01
C ASN A 719 -16.31 -4.45 17.73
N GLY A 720 -16.16 -5.77 17.61
CA GLY A 720 -15.02 -6.54 18.09
C GLY A 720 -14.31 -7.27 16.96
N PHE A 721 -14.50 -6.83 15.69
CA PHE A 721 -13.79 -7.36 14.55
C PHE A 721 -12.71 -6.38 14.12
N ASP A 722 -11.57 -6.44 14.79
CA ASP A 722 -10.41 -5.60 14.54
C ASP A 722 -9.30 -6.34 13.79
N ARG A 723 -9.43 -7.66 13.69
CA ARG A 723 -8.40 -8.49 13.10
C ARG A 723 -8.07 -8.07 11.68
N VAL A 724 -6.77 -7.75 11.48
CA VAL A 724 -6.07 -7.71 10.21
C VAL A 724 -4.78 -8.49 10.38
N SER A 725 -4.60 -9.57 9.63
CA SER A 725 -3.49 -10.50 9.83
C SER A 725 -3.04 -11.17 8.55
N GLY A 726 -1.76 -11.54 8.48
CA GLY A 726 -1.26 -12.43 7.45
C GLY A 726 -1.88 -13.83 7.56
N PRO A 727 -1.69 -14.69 6.55
CA PRO A 727 -2.16 -16.07 6.54
C PRO A 727 -1.39 -16.93 7.57
N ALA A 728 -1.97 -18.09 7.88
CA ALA A 728 -1.26 -19.11 8.63
C ALA A 728 -0.14 -19.72 7.79
N TRP A 729 0.97 -20.08 8.46
CA TRP A 729 2.14 -20.72 7.87
C TRP A 729 2.45 -22.03 8.57
N PHE A 730 3.02 -22.97 7.83
CA PHE A 730 3.54 -24.19 8.41
C PHE A 730 4.91 -24.54 7.84
N ASP A 731 5.69 -25.31 8.64
CA ASP A 731 6.99 -25.86 8.26
C ASP A 731 7.21 -27.13 9.07
N ARG A 732 7.01 -28.27 8.42
CA ARG A 732 7.16 -29.59 9.04
C ARG A 732 7.34 -30.67 8.00
N ASP A 733 8.07 -31.72 8.35
CA ASP A 733 8.24 -32.94 7.56
C ASP A 733 8.75 -32.68 6.13
N GLY A 734 9.58 -31.64 5.94
CA GLY A 734 10.12 -31.24 4.63
C GLY A 734 9.15 -30.46 3.74
N MET A 735 7.96 -30.17 4.21
CA MET A 735 6.96 -29.33 3.55
C MET A 735 6.78 -28.02 4.30
N ALA A 736 6.66 -26.93 3.56
CA ALA A 736 6.45 -25.61 4.15
C ALA A 736 5.72 -24.66 3.19
N GLY A 737 5.03 -23.68 3.77
CA GLY A 737 4.34 -22.63 3.01
C GLY A 737 3.12 -22.07 3.71
N VAL A 738 2.25 -21.47 2.92
CA VAL A 738 0.98 -20.86 3.37
C VAL A 738 -0.05 -21.96 3.63
N ALA A 739 -0.52 -22.06 4.88
CA ALA A 739 -1.60 -22.99 5.26
C ALA A 739 -2.98 -22.38 4.95
N TRP A 740 -3.23 -22.05 3.68
CA TRP A 740 -4.45 -21.37 3.24
C TRP A 740 -5.75 -22.11 3.61
N TRP A 741 -5.71 -23.42 3.82
CA TRP A 741 -6.85 -24.23 4.28
C TRP A 741 -7.14 -24.09 5.78
N ASP A 742 -6.20 -23.55 6.56
CA ASP A 742 -6.35 -23.30 8.00
C ASP A 742 -6.81 -21.86 8.24
N ASP A 743 -6.10 -20.90 7.62
CA ASP A 743 -6.37 -19.47 7.76
C ASP A 743 -5.71 -18.69 6.63
N ARG A 744 -6.50 -18.00 5.79
CA ARG A 744 -5.98 -17.13 4.73
C ARG A 744 -5.50 -15.78 5.25
N GLY A 745 -5.68 -15.51 6.55
CA GLY A 745 -5.53 -14.18 7.13
C GLY A 745 -6.70 -13.26 6.79
N VAL A 746 -6.65 -12.05 7.31
CA VAL A 746 -7.66 -11.02 7.08
C VAL A 746 -6.97 -9.78 6.52
N ALA A 747 -7.29 -9.43 5.30
CA ALA A 747 -6.75 -8.23 4.67
C ALA A 747 -7.31 -6.95 5.32
N ASP A 748 -6.49 -5.91 5.38
CA ASP A 748 -6.96 -4.56 5.68
C ASP A 748 -7.75 -4.03 4.48
N ARG A 749 -9.06 -3.90 4.63
CA ARG A 749 -10.07 -3.55 3.63
C ARG A 749 -10.15 -4.53 2.46
N TYR A 750 -9.11 -4.63 1.64
CA TYR A 750 -9.11 -5.45 0.43
C TYR A 750 -7.77 -6.15 0.20
N ASN A 751 -7.85 -7.41 -0.22
CA ASN A 751 -6.72 -8.14 -0.78
C ASN A 751 -6.79 -8.09 -2.31
N PHE A 752 -5.80 -7.48 -2.95
CA PHE A 752 -5.63 -7.43 -4.39
C PHE A 752 -4.26 -7.96 -4.84
N ILE A 753 -3.56 -8.65 -3.92
CA ILE A 753 -2.22 -9.21 -4.18
C ILE A 753 -2.22 -10.73 -4.34
N SER A 754 -3.35 -11.39 -4.13
CA SER A 754 -3.44 -12.84 -4.30
C SER A 754 -3.36 -13.21 -5.77
N THR A 755 -2.47 -14.15 -6.10
CA THR A 755 -2.47 -14.81 -7.41
C THR A 755 -3.31 -16.08 -7.38
N GLY A 756 -3.46 -16.70 -6.22
CA GLY A 756 -4.14 -17.98 -5.97
C GLY A 756 -3.40 -18.80 -4.92
N ASP A 757 -3.93 -19.96 -4.58
CA ASP A 757 -3.36 -20.81 -3.54
C ASP A 757 -2.00 -21.42 -3.94
N GLN A 758 -1.11 -21.56 -2.97
CA GLN A 758 0.10 -22.37 -3.13
C GLN A 758 -0.30 -23.84 -3.33
N TYR A 759 0.36 -24.53 -4.27
CA TYR A 759 0.13 -25.95 -4.55
C TYR A 759 1.37 -26.82 -4.38
N ASP A 760 2.59 -26.28 -4.48
CA ASP A 760 3.83 -27.02 -4.22
C ASP A 760 4.43 -26.61 -2.85
N PHE A 761 4.39 -27.55 -1.90
CA PHE A 761 4.84 -27.33 -0.53
C PHE A 761 6.18 -28.03 -0.21
N GLU A 762 6.67 -28.89 -1.13
CA GLU A 762 7.89 -29.67 -0.86
C GLU A 762 9.13 -28.79 -1.02
N ARG A 763 9.90 -28.58 0.08
CA ARG A 763 11.10 -27.74 0.07
C ARG A 763 12.18 -28.21 -0.89
N THR A 764 12.15 -29.47 -1.30
CA THR A 764 13.11 -30.04 -2.25
C THR A 764 12.68 -29.96 -3.70
N SER A 765 11.47 -29.49 -4.00
CA SER A 765 10.99 -29.28 -5.36
C SER A 765 11.90 -28.27 -6.08
N PRO A 766 12.53 -28.68 -7.19
CA PRO A 766 13.53 -27.85 -7.84
C PRO A 766 12.89 -26.70 -8.63
N TRP A 767 13.52 -25.54 -8.59
CA TRP A 767 13.24 -24.46 -9.50
C TRP A 767 13.67 -24.83 -10.92
N THR A 768 12.78 -24.67 -11.90
CA THR A 768 13.11 -24.83 -13.33
C THR A 768 13.11 -23.48 -14.04
N ASP A 769 12.01 -22.75 -13.96
CA ASP A 769 11.79 -21.41 -14.51
C ASP A 769 10.63 -20.72 -13.78
N ASP A 770 10.22 -19.56 -14.23
CA ASP A 770 9.14 -18.80 -13.61
C ASP A 770 7.76 -19.45 -13.78
N ASP A 771 7.57 -20.29 -14.79
CA ASP A 771 6.36 -21.09 -14.99
C ASP A 771 6.33 -22.36 -14.12
N ASN A 772 7.50 -22.87 -13.75
CA ASN A 772 7.69 -24.06 -12.91
C ASN A 772 8.67 -23.73 -11.78
N ALA A 773 8.18 -23.00 -10.82
CA ALA A 773 9.00 -22.42 -9.75
C ALA A 773 9.42 -23.43 -8.67
N GLY A 774 8.82 -24.64 -8.66
CA GLY A 774 9.08 -25.61 -7.60
C GLY A 774 8.44 -25.18 -6.27
N TRP A 775 9.17 -25.34 -5.17
CA TRP A 775 8.66 -25.01 -3.84
C TRP A 775 8.12 -23.58 -3.75
N GLY A 776 6.90 -23.45 -3.24
CA GLY A 776 6.18 -22.17 -3.13
C GLY A 776 5.29 -21.87 -4.33
N ALA A 777 5.39 -22.63 -5.45
CA ALA A 777 4.60 -22.40 -6.65
C ALA A 777 3.10 -22.31 -6.35
N SER A 778 2.42 -21.36 -6.98
CA SER A 778 1.05 -20.96 -6.68
C SER A 778 0.21 -20.82 -7.95
N TYR A 779 -1.10 -20.97 -7.79
CA TYR A 779 -2.08 -20.78 -8.88
C TYR A 779 -2.18 -19.30 -9.30
N SER A 780 -2.94 -19.05 -10.36
CA SER A 780 -3.18 -17.71 -10.94
C SER A 780 -4.66 -17.36 -11.13
N ASN A 781 -5.55 -18.10 -10.44
CA ASN A 781 -7.00 -17.93 -10.58
C ASN A 781 -7.57 -16.68 -9.90
N ASP A 782 -6.80 -16.03 -9.03
CA ASP A 782 -7.24 -14.84 -8.31
C ASP A 782 -6.55 -13.54 -8.78
N GLU A 783 -5.66 -13.61 -9.75
CA GLU A 783 -4.97 -12.44 -10.29
C GLU A 783 -5.93 -11.34 -10.79
N GLY A 784 -5.85 -10.17 -10.20
CA GLY A 784 -6.68 -9.01 -10.54
C GLY A 784 -8.03 -8.95 -9.86
N ARG A 785 -8.34 -9.90 -8.97
CA ARG A 785 -9.53 -9.83 -8.12
C ARG A 785 -9.29 -8.89 -6.95
N ILE A 786 -10.34 -8.18 -6.56
CA ILE A 786 -10.37 -7.34 -5.35
C ILE A 786 -11.19 -8.11 -4.31
N ILE A 787 -10.48 -8.76 -3.39
CA ILE A 787 -11.10 -9.66 -2.41
C ILE A 787 -11.31 -8.89 -1.10
N PRO A 788 -12.55 -8.74 -0.61
CA PRO A 788 -12.82 -8.08 0.66
C PRO A 788 -12.18 -8.81 1.85
N GLY A 789 -11.61 -8.04 2.76
CA GLY A 789 -11.20 -8.46 4.09
C GLY A 789 -12.02 -7.75 5.17
N ASN A 790 -11.35 -7.20 6.19
CA ASN A 790 -12.00 -6.33 7.16
C ASN A 790 -12.17 -4.92 6.60
N THR A 791 -13.38 -4.57 6.16
CA THR A 791 -13.72 -3.23 5.66
C THR A 791 -14.05 -2.23 6.77
N PHE A 792 -14.12 -2.69 8.02
CA PHE A 792 -14.38 -1.94 9.25
C PHE A 792 -15.76 -1.25 9.32
N ASP A 793 -16.72 -1.60 8.46
CA ASP A 793 -18.04 -0.96 8.37
C ASP A 793 -19.21 -1.89 8.68
N PHE A 794 -18.97 -3.01 9.33
CA PHE A 794 -19.99 -4.05 9.57
C PHE A 794 -21.05 -3.65 10.58
N THR A 795 -20.78 -2.68 11.48
CA THR A 795 -21.81 -2.08 12.35
C THR A 795 -22.97 -1.47 11.54
N ARG A 796 -22.71 -1.00 10.32
CA ARG A 796 -23.72 -0.54 9.37
C ARG A 796 -24.58 -1.71 8.89
N VAL A 797 -23.97 -2.84 8.52
CA VAL A 797 -24.66 -4.02 7.98
C VAL A 797 -25.63 -4.62 9.03
N HIS A 798 -25.16 -4.76 10.28
CA HIS A 798 -26.00 -5.18 11.41
C HIS A 798 -27.09 -4.13 11.68
N GLY A 799 -26.71 -2.87 11.75
CA GLY A 799 -27.61 -1.75 12.04
C GLY A 799 -28.73 -1.57 11.02
N GLU A 800 -28.46 -1.79 9.73
CA GLU A 800 -29.51 -1.80 8.70
C GLU A 800 -30.60 -2.83 8.98
N SER A 801 -30.21 -4.01 9.48
CA SER A 801 -31.17 -5.06 9.86
C SER A 801 -31.86 -4.79 11.18
N VAL A 802 -31.20 -4.12 12.15
CA VAL A 802 -31.81 -3.68 13.40
C VAL A 802 -32.90 -2.62 13.14
N ILE A 803 -32.62 -1.64 12.29
CA ILE A 803 -33.59 -0.60 11.93
C ILE A 803 -34.77 -1.21 11.14
N ALA A 804 -34.49 -2.18 10.25
CA ALA A 804 -35.53 -2.92 9.54
C ALA A 804 -36.42 -3.73 10.47
N ALA A 805 -35.89 -4.20 11.61
CA ALA A 805 -36.64 -4.85 12.69
C ALA A 805 -37.40 -3.85 13.58
N GLY A 806 -37.34 -2.54 13.32
CA GLY A 806 -38.06 -1.49 13.99
C GLY A 806 -37.45 -1.01 15.32
N LYS A 807 -36.16 -1.22 15.54
CA LYS A 807 -35.42 -0.79 16.72
C LYS A 807 -34.39 0.31 16.40
N SER A 808 -34.08 1.14 17.41
CA SER A 808 -32.92 2.03 17.36
C SER A 808 -31.63 1.25 17.64
N PHE A 809 -30.49 1.72 17.11
CA PHE A 809 -29.21 1.18 17.54
C PHE A 809 -28.14 2.27 17.63
N PHE A 810 -27.14 2.00 18.42
CA PHE A 810 -25.89 2.73 18.55
C PHE A 810 -24.74 1.73 18.51
N SER A 811 -23.54 2.19 18.21
CA SER A 811 -22.38 1.29 18.19
C SER A 811 -21.19 1.88 18.93
N VAL A 812 -20.35 0.97 19.44
CA VAL A 812 -19.11 1.28 20.17
C VAL A 812 -18.04 0.27 19.76
N SER A 813 -16.78 0.66 19.92
CA SER A 813 -15.67 -0.29 19.85
C SER A 813 -15.67 -1.22 21.07
N ASP A 814 -15.02 -2.35 20.97
CA ASP A 814 -14.91 -3.32 22.06
C ASP A 814 -14.08 -2.80 23.23
N GLU A 815 -13.08 -1.94 23.00
CA GLU A 815 -12.30 -1.29 24.07
C GLU A 815 -13.19 -0.38 24.92
N VAL A 816 -14.12 0.32 24.31
CA VAL A 816 -15.10 1.14 25.04
C VAL A 816 -16.07 0.25 25.82
N PHE A 817 -16.59 -0.78 25.16
CA PHE A 817 -17.55 -1.72 25.77
C PHE A 817 -16.96 -2.47 26.96
N THR A 818 -15.69 -2.86 26.88
CA THR A 818 -14.98 -3.59 27.92
C THR A 818 -14.50 -2.69 29.07
N GLY A 819 -14.60 -1.38 28.91
CA GLY A 819 -14.27 -0.39 29.95
C GLY A 819 -15.11 -0.57 31.20
N ASN A 820 -14.49 -0.40 32.39
CA ASN A 820 -15.17 -0.61 33.67
C ASN A 820 -16.35 0.35 33.90
N ASP A 821 -16.29 1.55 33.33
CA ASP A 821 -17.28 2.63 33.51
C ASP A 821 -18.38 2.64 32.44
N PHE A 822 -18.35 1.68 31.50
CA PHE A 822 -19.37 1.61 30.44
C PHE A 822 -20.74 1.29 31.03
N ASP A 823 -21.73 2.17 30.74
CA ASP A 823 -23.08 2.04 31.27
C ASP A 823 -23.93 1.04 30.46
N LEU A 824 -24.20 -0.12 31.07
CA LEU A 824 -24.97 -1.17 30.44
C LEU A 824 -26.49 -0.97 30.58
N SER A 825 -26.95 -0.01 31.41
CA SER A 825 -28.38 0.12 31.78
C SER A 825 -29.25 0.73 30.67
N ARG A 826 -28.64 1.31 29.64
CA ARG A 826 -29.34 2.01 28.54
C ARG A 826 -29.79 1.09 27.41
N TRP A 827 -29.30 -0.14 27.39
CA TRP A 827 -29.43 -1.04 26.24
C TRP A 827 -30.40 -2.15 26.53
N CYS A 828 -31.23 -2.51 25.58
CA CYS A 828 -32.16 -3.63 25.69
C CYS A 828 -31.54 -4.97 25.21
N VAL A 829 -30.59 -4.93 24.31
CA VAL A 829 -29.83 -6.06 23.73
C VAL A 829 -28.44 -5.59 23.39
N VAL A 830 -27.43 -6.47 23.54
CA VAL A 830 -26.07 -6.28 23.01
C VAL A 830 -25.88 -7.23 21.84
N ASP A 831 -25.45 -6.68 20.71
CA ASP A 831 -25.04 -7.39 19.50
C ASP A 831 -23.51 -7.35 19.41
N LEU A 832 -22.86 -8.49 19.63
CA LEU A 832 -21.42 -8.67 19.63
C LEU A 832 -20.96 -9.16 18.25
N LEU A 833 -20.36 -8.27 17.49
CA LEU A 833 -19.86 -8.52 16.15
C LEU A 833 -18.38 -8.89 16.21
N PHE A 834 -18.04 -10.15 15.90
CA PHE A 834 -16.66 -10.64 15.92
C PHE A 834 -16.15 -11.11 14.55
N GLY A 835 -16.96 -11.10 13.48
CA GLY A 835 -16.49 -11.43 12.13
C GLY A 835 -15.51 -12.61 12.07
N GLU A 836 -14.29 -12.34 11.60
CA GLU A 836 -13.16 -13.27 11.56
C GLU A 836 -12.18 -13.07 12.74
N GLU A 837 -12.63 -12.54 13.86
CA GLU A 837 -11.82 -12.33 15.06
C GLU A 837 -11.43 -13.66 15.70
N LYS A 838 -10.15 -13.89 15.91
CA LYS A 838 -9.59 -15.02 16.70
C LYS A 838 -8.19 -14.72 17.18
N THR A 839 -7.78 -15.34 18.27
CA THR A 839 -6.41 -15.30 18.79
C THR A 839 -5.42 -15.62 17.68
N THR A 840 -4.62 -14.64 17.28
CA THR A 840 -3.58 -14.77 16.29
C THR A 840 -2.23 -14.67 16.97
N THR A 841 -1.37 -15.68 16.78
CA THR A 841 0.00 -15.63 17.30
C THR A 841 0.81 -14.74 16.39
N SER A 842 1.46 -13.72 16.94
CA SER A 842 2.37 -12.89 16.16
C SER A 842 3.45 -13.77 15.51
N ALA A 843 3.68 -13.58 14.22
CA ALA A 843 4.75 -14.26 13.50
C ALA A 843 6.15 -13.89 14.04
N TYR A 844 6.25 -12.78 14.79
CA TYR A 844 7.48 -12.13 15.23
C TYR A 844 7.73 -12.30 16.72
N TRP A 845 6.65 -12.27 17.50
CA TRP A 845 6.69 -12.39 18.96
C TRP A 845 5.84 -13.60 19.38
N PRO A 846 6.41 -14.81 19.49
CA PRO A 846 5.62 -16.03 19.75
C PRO A 846 4.78 -15.98 21.02
N ASP A 847 5.21 -15.16 22.00
CA ASP A 847 4.47 -14.98 23.26
C ASP A 847 3.35 -13.94 23.16
N ARG A 848 3.34 -13.11 22.10
CA ARG A 848 2.31 -12.12 21.84
C ARG A 848 1.12 -12.75 21.11
N LYS A 849 -0.05 -12.56 21.69
CA LYS A 849 -1.33 -13.03 21.16
C LYS A 849 -2.21 -11.81 20.91
N ASP A 850 -2.51 -11.55 19.67
CA ASP A 850 -3.36 -10.47 19.23
C ASP A 850 -4.77 -10.99 18.87
N PHE A 851 -5.74 -10.10 18.71
CA PHE A 851 -7.09 -10.38 18.22
C PHE A 851 -7.87 -11.46 19.00
N ARG A 852 -7.78 -11.43 20.33
CA ARG A 852 -8.47 -12.37 21.21
C ARG A 852 -9.92 -11.98 21.42
N ILE A 853 -10.84 -12.89 21.21
CA ILE A 853 -12.23 -12.70 21.62
C ILE A 853 -12.35 -12.68 23.16
N TYR A 854 -11.78 -13.68 23.83
CA TYR A 854 -11.92 -13.89 25.28
C TYR A 854 -10.81 -13.22 26.08
N THR A 855 -10.75 -11.88 26.00
CA THR A 855 -9.85 -11.08 26.84
C THR A 855 -10.35 -11.06 28.29
N PRO A 856 -9.47 -10.84 29.29
CA PRO A 856 -9.91 -10.68 30.69
C PRO A 856 -10.94 -9.57 30.89
N GLU A 857 -10.86 -8.50 30.11
CA GLU A 857 -11.77 -7.34 30.08
C GLU A 857 -13.14 -7.75 29.57
N PHE A 858 -13.20 -8.46 28.46
CA PHE A 858 -14.43 -8.97 27.89
C PHE A 858 -15.14 -9.96 28.82
N LEU A 859 -14.38 -10.88 29.45
CA LEU A 859 -14.93 -11.84 30.40
C LEU A 859 -15.57 -11.16 31.62
N ARG A 860 -14.93 -10.11 32.17
CA ARG A 860 -15.52 -9.29 33.24
C ARG A 860 -16.80 -8.61 32.78
N THR A 861 -16.84 -8.13 31.55
CA THR A 861 -18.01 -7.46 30.97
C THR A 861 -19.17 -8.46 30.75
N LEU A 862 -18.91 -9.68 30.32
CA LEU A 862 -19.93 -10.76 30.26
C LEU A 862 -20.55 -11.01 31.62
N GLU A 863 -19.79 -11.03 32.73
CA GLU A 863 -20.33 -11.15 34.07
C GLU A 863 -21.20 -9.94 34.49
N ARG A 864 -20.78 -8.71 34.07
CA ARG A 864 -21.59 -7.49 34.29
C ARG A 864 -22.92 -7.56 33.55
N MET A 865 -22.91 -7.98 32.27
CA MET A 865 -24.09 -8.16 31.44
C MET A 865 -25.07 -9.17 32.08
N GLN A 866 -24.56 -10.29 32.57
CA GLN A 866 -25.38 -11.29 33.23
C GLN A 866 -26.05 -10.75 34.52
N LYS A 867 -25.30 -9.98 35.32
CA LYS A 867 -25.85 -9.32 36.52
C LYS A 867 -26.87 -8.24 36.16
N ALA A 868 -26.71 -7.57 35.04
CA ALA A 868 -27.67 -6.59 34.53
C ALA A 868 -28.87 -7.23 33.81
N SER A 869 -28.93 -8.56 33.70
CA SER A 869 -29.93 -9.29 32.93
C SER A 869 -30.04 -8.83 31.47
N LEU A 870 -28.94 -8.50 30.86
CA LEU A 870 -28.88 -7.95 29.52
C LEU A 870 -28.72 -9.07 28.47
N PRO A 871 -29.72 -9.26 27.58
CA PRO A 871 -29.67 -10.27 26.52
C PRO A 871 -28.55 -10.00 25.52
N VAL A 872 -28.01 -11.09 24.90
CA VAL A 872 -26.89 -10.99 24.00
C VAL A 872 -27.13 -11.78 22.70
N PHE A 873 -26.81 -11.12 21.58
CA PHE A 873 -26.55 -11.74 20.30
C PHE A 873 -25.05 -11.72 20.07
N MET A 874 -24.46 -12.81 19.60
CA MET A 874 -23.04 -12.91 19.25
C MET A 874 -22.90 -13.64 17.93
N SER A 875 -22.09 -13.07 17.00
CA SER A 875 -21.79 -13.70 15.71
C SER A 875 -20.32 -13.59 15.38
N GLY A 876 -19.78 -14.60 14.72
CA GLY A 876 -18.40 -14.65 14.27
C GLY A 876 -18.01 -16.06 13.81
N SER A 877 -16.92 -16.19 13.07
CA SER A 877 -16.43 -17.49 12.58
C SER A 877 -15.84 -18.35 13.70
N TYR A 878 -15.27 -17.74 14.76
CA TYR A 878 -14.39 -18.45 15.70
C TYR A 878 -14.78 -18.40 17.18
N PRO A 879 -16.05 -18.25 17.60
CA PRO A 879 -16.38 -18.18 19.02
C PRO A 879 -16.01 -19.47 19.78
N GLY A 880 -16.11 -20.64 19.15
CA GLY A 880 -15.71 -21.90 19.70
C GLY A 880 -14.21 -22.19 19.58
N THR A 881 -13.63 -21.92 18.41
CA THR A 881 -12.22 -22.11 18.13
C THR A 881 -11.36 -21.25 19.06
N ASP A 882 -11.67 -19.95 19.20
CA ASP A 882 -10.94 -19.06 20.09
C ASP A 882 -11.05 -19.47 21.56
N LEU A 883 -12.23 -19.95 21.97
CA LEU A 883 -12.43 -20.49 23.31
C LEU A 883 -11.52 -21.70 23.59
N VAL A 884 -11.35 -22.60 22.62
CA VAL A 884 -10.42 -23.74 22.74
C VAL A 884 -8.97 -23.25 22.81
N MET A 885 -8.63 -22.23 22.05
CA MET A 885 -7.28 -21.66 22.03
C MET A 885 -6.87 -21.01 23.36
N THR A 886 -7.84 -20.56 24.18
CA THR A 886 -7.52 -20.06 25.54
C THR A 886 -6.86 -21.13 26.40
N ASN A 887 -7.18 -22.42 26.18
CA ASN A 887 -6.74 -23.55 26.96
C ASN A 887 -7.00 -23.37 28.47
N ASP A 888 -8.07 -22.64 28.85
CA ASP A 888 -8.44 -22.29 30.21
C ASP A 888 -9.84 -22.79 30.56
N THR A 889 -9.93 -23.76 31.45
CA THR A 889 -11.20 -24.35 31.88
C THR A 889 -12.10 -23.37 32.65
N SER A 890 -11.52 -22.37 33.29
CA SER A 890 -12.29 -21.31 33.98
C SER A 890 -12.98 -20.39 32.99
N VAL A 891 -12.30 -20.01 31.92
CA VAL A 891 -12.87 -19.24 30.79
C VAL A 891 -13.98 -20.06 30.13
N ALA A 892 -13.71 -21.32 29.81
CA ALA A 892 -14.71 -22.21 29.21
C ALA A 892 -15.95 -22.38 30.11
N SER A 893 -15.76 -22.48 31.43
CA SER A 893 -16.85 -22.55 32.38
C SER A 893 -17.67 -21.26 32.45
N LEU A 894 -17.03 -20.10 32.41
CA LEU A 894 -17.67 -18.79 32.38
C LEU A 894 -18.48 -18.60 31.10
N VAL A 895 -17.90 -18.84 29.93
CA VAL A 895 -18.57 -18.74 28.62
C VAL A 895 -19.78 -19.70 28.58
N LYS A 896 -19.62 -20.93 29.02
CA LYS A 896 -20.72 -21.88 29.14
C LYS A 896 -21.85 -21.38 30.05
N LYS A 897 -21.54 -20.64 31.10
CA LYS A 897 -22.51 -20.08 32.03
C LYS A 897 -23.18 -18.82 31.50
N THR A 898 -22.48 -17.98 30.71
CA THR A 898 -22.98 -16.66 30.30
C THR A 898 -23.53 -16.65 28.86
N LEU A 899 -22.90 -17.39 27.94
CA LEU A 899 -23.31 -17.47 26.54
C LEU A 899 -23.99 -18.80 26.17
N HIS A 900 -23.98 -19.78 27.09
CA HIS A 900 -24.75 -21.03 27.03
C HIS A 900 -24.45 -21.94 25.83
N PHE A 901 -23.22 -21.87 25.27
CA PHE A 901 -22.74 -22.79 24.26
C PHE A 901 -21.43 -23.46 24.68
N MET A 902 -21.03 -24.46 23.93
CA MET A 902 -19.70 -25.07 24.01
C MET A 902 -19.17 -25.35 22.59
N PRO A 903 -17.85 -25.30 22.39
CA PRO A 903 -17.25 -25.61 21.09
C PRO A 903 -17.43 -27.09 20.76
N ARG A 904 -17.62 -27.38 19.46
CA ARG A 904 -17.58 -28.74 18.93
C ARG A 904 -16.39 -28.95 18.01
N THR A 905 -16.28 -28.17 16.95
CA THR A 905 -15.17 -28.20 16.00
C THR A 905 -15.09 -26.89 15.24
N GLY A 906 -13.87 -26.42 14.95
CA GLY A 906 -13.62 -25.44 13.90
C GLY A 906 -13.74 -26.08 12.51
N HIS A 907 -13.65 -25.28 11.47
CA HIS A 907 -13.75 -25.72 10.05
C HIS A 907 -14.97 -26.62 9.82
N ALA A 908 -16.10 -26.23 10.37
CA ALA A 908 -17.28 -27.08 10.42
C ALA A 908 -17.82 -27.43 9.03
N VAL A 909 -17.82 -26.50 8.09
CA VAL A 909 -18.37 -26.66 6.75
C VAL A 909 -17.59 -25.88 5.72
N ARG A 910 -17.75 -26.25 4.46
CA ARG A 910 -17.23 -25.56 3.28
C ARG A 910 -18.31 -24.83 2.49
N THR A 911 -19.58 -25.13 2.77
CA THR A 911 -20.73 -24.48 2.15
C THR A 911 -21.55 -23.74 3.21
N GLY A 912 -21.97 -22.52 2.89
CA GLY A 912 -22.62 -21.61 3.82
C GLY A 912 -24.14 -21.82 3.98
N SER A 913 -24.68 -23.00 3.70
CA SER A 913 -26.14 -23.26 3.79
C SER A 913 -26.56 -23.68 5.21
N VAL A 914 -27.52 -22.99 5.79
CA VAL A 914 -28.07 -23.27 7.13
C VAL A 914 -29.59 -23.31 7.14
N ALA A 915 -30.16 -24.08 8.06
CA ALA A 915 -31.60 -24.14 8.25
C ALA A 915 -31.98 -24.20 9.74
N ALA A 916 -33.12 -23.57 10.08
CA ALA A 916 -33.70 -23.60 11.44
C ALA A 916 -34.11 -25.03 11.83
N THR A 917 -33.99 -25.36 13.11
CA THR A 917 -34.43 -26.65 13.67
C THR A 917 -35.87 -26.59 14.18
N ASP A 918 -36.54 -27.75 14.20
CA ASP A 918 -37.88 -27.85 14.79
C ASP A 918 -37.91 -27.44 16.27
N LYS A 919 -36.80 -27.58 16.99
CA LYS A 919 -36.66 -27.21 18.40
C LYS A 919 -36.62 -25.71 18.60
N ALA A 920 -36.23 -24.96 17.60
CA ALA A 920 -36.19 -23.51 17.64
C ALA A 920 -37.51 -22.86 17.25
N ALA A 921 -38.41 -23.59 16.62
CA ALA A 921 -39.73 -23.12 16.23
C ALA A 921 -40.63 -22.84 17.46
N PRO A 922 -41.46 -21.79 17.44
CA PRO A 922 -41.67 -20.85 16.33
C PRO A 922 -40.73 -19.63 16.35
N ALA A 923 -39.79 -19.57 17.26
CA ALA A 923 -38.90 -18.38 17.38
C ALA A 923 -38.03 -18.17 16.16
N PHE A 924 -37.49 -19.27 15.60
CA PHE A 924 -36.65 -19.25 14.40
C PHE A 924 -37.21 -20.18 13.34
N THR A 925 -37.21 -19.71 12.11
CA THR A 925 -37.69 -20.43 10.93
C THR A 925 -36.84 -20.07 9.71
N GLY A 926 -36.95 -20.88 8.67
CA GLY A 926 -36.33 -20.56 7.38
C GLY A 926 -34.97 -21.22 7.14
N ARG A 927 -34.40 -20.87 6.00
CA ARG A 927 -33.13 -21.30 5.50
C ARG A 927 -32.47 -20.10 4.84
N PHE A 928 -31.16 -19.98 4.95
CA PHE A 928 -30.38 -18.93 4.28
C PHE A 928 -28.97 -19.41 3.97
N GLU A 929 -28.23 -18.54 3.25
CA GLU A 929 -26.86 -18.83 2.83
C GLU A 929 -25.94 -17.67 3.26
N PHE A 930 -24.76 -18.02 3.78
CA PHE A 930 -23.69 -17.09 4.04
C PHE A 930 -22.47 -17.38 3.14
N ASN A 931 -21.62 -16.37 2.92
CA ASN A 931 -20.50 -16.49 1.99
C ASN A 931 -19.35 -17.28 2.63
N THR A 932 -18.90 -18.35 1.96
CA THR A 932 -17.74 -19.17 2.34
C THR A 932 -16.67 -19.19 1.27
N GLY A 933 -16.89 -18.52 0.15
CA GLY A 933 -15.98 -18.52 -0.99
C GLY A 933 -15.43 -17.13 -1.31
N ILE A 934 -14.33 -17.09 -2.04
CA ILE A 934 -13.74 -15.84 -2.50
C ILE A 934 -14.69 -15.14 -3.47
N THR A 935 -15.14 -13.94 -3.10
CA THR A 935 -15.99 -13.05 -3.92
C THR A 935 -15.39 -11.64 -3.92
N ASP A 936 -15.96 -10.74 -4.70
CA ASP A 936 -15.59 -9.32 -4.76
C ASP A 936 -16.51 -8.40 -3.93
N LYS A 937 -17.50 -8.98 -3.21
CA LYS A 937 -18.54 -8.21 -2.50
C LYS A 937 -18.52 -8.37 -0.99
N ILE A 938 -18.29 -9.59 -0.50
CA ILE A 938 -18.37 -9.96 0.91
C ILE A 938 -17.17 -10.85 1.21
N TYR A 939 -16.49 -10.64 2.31
CA TYR A 939 -15.43 -11.53 2.75
C TYR A 939 -15.94 -12.96 3.01
N ALA A 940 -15.06 -13.93 2.96
CA ALA A 940 -15.41 -15.34 3.14
C ALA A 940 -15.30 -15.77 4.60
N ALA A 941 -16.37 -16.32 5.15
CA ALA A 941 -16.29 -17.10 6.39
C ALA A 941 -15.76 -18.51 6.07
N GLU A 942 -14.44 -18.65 5.93
CA GLU A 942 -13.81 -19.84 5.36
C GLU A 942 -13.83 -21.05 6.28
N SER A 943 -13.79 -20.79 7.59
CA SER A 943 -13.62 -21.82 8.63
C SER A 943 -14.58 -21.66 9.77
N PRO A 944 -15.92 -21.58 9.51
CA PRO A 944 -16.92 -21.35 10.55
C PRO A 944 -16.95 -22.47 11.59
N ASP A 945 -17.33 -22.12 12.82
CA ASP A 945 -17.40 -23.03 13.93
C ASP A 945 -18.71 -23.81 13.97
N ALA A 946 -18.65 -25.08 14.38
CA ALA A 946 -19.79 -25.77 14.95
C ALA A 946 -19.77 -25.58 16.47
N ILE A 947 -20.91 -25.12 17.02
CA ILE A 947 -21.11 -24.91 18.45
C ILE A 947 -22.31 -25.69 18.95
N GLU A 948 -22.22 -26.24 20.15
CA GLU A 948 -23.28 -27.09 20.70
C GLU A 948 -23.95 -26.43 21.93
N PRO A 949 -25.22 -26.69 22.18
CA PRO A 949 -25.95 -26.22 23.37
C PRO A 949 -25.27 -26.66 24.67
N ALA A 950 -25.16 -25.72 25.62
CA ALA A 950 -24.60 -25.96 26.95
C ALA A 950 -25.66 -25.79 28.03
N GLY A 951 -26.29 -26.89 28.43
CA GLY A 951 -27.34 -26.89 29.48
C GLY A 951 -28.74 -27.25 28.98
N ARG A 952 -29.68 -27.34 29.93
CA ARG A 952 -31.03 -27.85 29.64
C ARG A 952 -31.91 -26.88 28.84
N GLN A 953 -31.69 -25.57 29.00
CA GLN A 953 -32.48 -24.52 28.35
C GLN A 953 -31.81 -24.00 27.05
N SER A 954 -30.66 -24.55 26.68
CA SER A 954 -30.01 -24.27 25.43
C SER A 954 -30.45 -25.29 24.37
N VAL A 955 -30.70 -24.82 23.15
CA VAL A 955 -31.02 -25.66 22.01
C VAL A 955 -30.31 -25.19 20.76
N THR A 956 -30.02 -26.12 19.85
CA THR A 956 -29.55 -25.76 18.50
C THR A 956 -30.66 -25.01 17.76
N ALA A 957 -30.41 -23.77 17.38
CA ALA A 957 -31.34 -22.96 16.63
C ALA A 957 -31.22 -23.23 15.11
N PHE A 958 -30.02 -23.29 14.59
CA PHE A 958 -29.74 -23.58 13.18
C PHE A 958 -28.71 -24.70 13.02
N ARG A 959 -28.83 -25.44 11.93
CA ARG A 959 -27.85 -26.46 11.53
C ARG A 959 -27.28 -26.17 10.17
N TYR A 960 -26.01 -26.46 10.00
CA TYR A 960 -25.40 -26.55 8.67
C TYR A 960 -26.01 -27.72 7.88
N LEU A 961 -26.42 -27.45 6.64
CA LEU A 961 -27.05 -28.46 5.79
C LEU A 961 -26.06 -29.48 5.22
N GLU A 962 -24.79 -29.11 5.15
CA GLU A 962 -23.74 -29.98 4.63
C GLU A 962 -23.53 -31.24 5.49
N ASN A 963 -23.52 -31.11 6.81
CA ASN A 963 -23.17 -32.21 7.71
C ASN A 963 -24.04 -32.31 8.94
N ASN A 964 -25.09 -31.46 9.03
CA ASN A 964 -26.05 -31.46 10.13
C ASN A 964 -25.45 -31.11 11.52
N THR A 965 -24.26 -30.48 11.56
CA THR A 965 -23.72 -29.96 12.82
C THR A 965 -24.43 -28.66 13.24
N SER A 966 -24.35 -28.32 14.51
CA SER A 966 -25.00 -27.12 15.05
C SER A 966 -24.27 -25.84 14.64
N ALA A 967 -24.95 -24.93 13.95
CA ALA A 967 -24.45 -23.67 13.43
C ALA A 967 -24.75 -22.49 14.37
N ALA A 968 -25.84 -22.59 15.13
CA ALA A 968 -26.22 -21.56 16.10
C ALA A 968 -26.94 -22.16 17.28
N VAL A 969 -26.77 -21.54 18.45
CA VAL A 969 -27.34 -21.93 19.74
C VAL A 969 -28.18 -20.79 20.30
N MET A 970 -29.39 -21.10 20.75
CA MET A 970 -30.22 -20.19 21.51
C MET A 970 -30.42 -20.70 22.95
N TYR A 971 -30.49 -19.78 23.90
CA TYR A 971 -30.79 -20.05 25.31
C TYR A 971 -32.06 -19.34 25.74
N THR A 972 -32.97 -20.08 26.37
CA THR A 972 -34.34 -19.64 26.73
C THR A 972 -34.53 -19.37 28.23
N GLY A 973 -33.45 -19.31 29.00
CA GLY A 973 -33.49 -19.01 30.44
C GLY A 973 -33.67 -17.54 30.77
N ASP A 974 -33.30 -17.16 32.01
CA ASP A 974 -33.57 -15.83 32.56
C ASP A 974 -32.92 -14.67 31.79
N VAL A 975 -31.70 -14.89 31.32
CA VAL A 975 -31.00 -13.94 30.44
C VAL A 975 -30.76 -14.65 29.11
N ARG A 976 -31.51 -14.25 28.08
CA ARG A 976 -31.48 -14.93 26.78
C ARG A 976 -30.20 -14.64 26.04
N SER A 977 -29.70 -15.64 25.32
CA SER A 977 -28.59 -15.51 24.40
C SER A 977 -28.86 -16.21 23.07
N PHE A 978 -28.28 -15.64 22.01
CA PHE A 978 -28.25 -16.23 20.70
C PHE A 978 -26.82 -16.13 20.15
N VAL A 979 -26.20 -17.26 19.89
CA VAL A 979 -24.81 -17.32 19.43
C VAL A 979 -24.72 -18.04 18.08
N MET A 980 -24.06 -17.46 17.11
CA MET A 980 -23.78 -18.03 15.79
C MET A 980 -22.30 -18.39 15.66
N GLY A 981 -22.01 -19.52 15.05
CA GLY A 981 -20.65 -19.97 14.71
C GLY A 981 -20.20 -19.48 13.33
N PHE A 982 -20.81 -18.45 12.78
CA PHE A 982 -20.46 -17.76 11.54
C PHE A 982 -20.90 -16.30 11.63
N PRO A 983 -20.25 -15.38 10.87
CA PRO A 983 -20.56 -13.96 10.91
C PRO A 983 -21.93 -13.64 10.29
N PHE A 984 -22.72 -12.84 10.96
CA PHE A 984 -24.04 -12.39 10.48
C PHE A 984 -23.96 -11.59 9.17
N GLU A 985 -23.00 -10.72 9.07
CA GLU A 985 -22.78 -9.83 7.92
C GLU A 985 -22.42 -10.58 6.64
N THR A 986 -21.95 -11.82 6.75
CA THR A 986 -21.63 -12.67 5.59
C THR A 986 -22.85 -13.34 4.95
N ILE A 987 -24.02 -13.27 5.55
CA ILE A 987 -25.27 -13.75 4.96
C ILE A 987 -25.53 -12.99 3.66
N ILE A 988 -25.67 -13.71 2.55
CA ILE A 988 -25.63 -13.15 1.20
C ILE A 988 -26.83 -12.22 0.93
N SER A 989 -28.03 -12.67 1.30
CA SER A 989 -29.27 -11.95 1.03
C SER A 989 -29.58 -10.93 2.12
N ARG A 990 -29.69 -9.65 1.77
CA ARG A 990 -30.13 -8.59 2.71
C ARG A 990 -31.49 -8.92 3.31
N LYS A 991 -32.45 -9.40 2.52
CA LYS A 991 -33.75 -9.77 3.01
C LYS A 991 -33.67 -10.85 4.09
N GLU A 992 -32.81 -11.84 3.90
CA GLU A 992 -32.62 -12.92 4.88
C GLU A 992 -31.93 -12.41 6.15
N ARG A 993 -30.99 -11.47 6.05
CA ARG A 993 -30.40 -10.76 7.22
C ARG A 993 -31.47 -10.02 8.01
N ASP A 994 -32.31 -9.24 7.33
CA ASP A 994 -33.38 -8.45 7.99
C ASP A 994 -34.40 -9.36 8.69
N GLU A 995 -34.81 -10.46 8.04
CA GLU A 995 -35.73 -11.44 8.63
C GLU A 995 -35.12 -12.18 9.82
N LEU A 996 -33.84 -12.56 9.75
CA LEU A 996 -33.12 -13.23 10.83
C LEU A 996 -32.90 -12.27 12.01
N MET A 997 -32.47 -11.04 11.79
CA MET A 997 -32.29 -10.05 12.86
C MET A 997 -33.59 -9.76 13.58
N LYS A 998 -34.68 -9.67 12.83
CA LYS A 998 -36.03 -9.53 13.45
C LYS A 998 -36.34 -10.72 14.33
N GLN A 999 -36.11 -11.96 13.91
CA GLN A 999 -36.35 -13.17 14.72
C GLN A 999 -35.43 -13.18 15.97
N ILE A 1000 -34.18 -12.77 15.84
CA ILE A 1000 -33.25 -12.67 16.96
C ILE A 1000 -33.74 -11.66 18.00
N LEU A 1001 -34.09 -10.45 17.59
CA LEU A 1001 -34.55 -9.39 18.49
C LEU A 1001 -35.93 -9.75 19.13
N ASP A 1002 -36.85 -10.29 18.33
CA ASP A 1002 -38.14 -10.80 18.85
C ASP A 1002 -37.92 -11.94 19.86
N PHE A 1003 -36.92 -12.75 19.75
CA PHE A 1003 -36.56 -13.78 20.70
C PHE A 1003 -35.91 -13.20 21.96
N LEU A 1004 -34.92 -12.31 21.82
CA LEU A 1004 -34.15 -11.79 22.96
C LEU A 1004 -34.96 -10.85 23.87
N LEU A 1005 -35.91 -10.11 23.32
CA LEU A 1005 -36.72 -9.12 24.02
C LEU A 1005 -38.01 -9.70 24.69
N LYS A 1006 -38.32 -10.99 24.51
CA LYS A 1006 -39.41 -11.66 25.21
C LYS A 1006 -39.11 -11.89 26.67
#